data_28c0b0c5cbbc7d0bd9e2063e14d55b0c
#
_entry.id   28c0b0c5cbbc7d0bd9e2063e14d55b0c
#
_cell.length_a   1.000
_cell.length_b   1.000
_cell.length_c   1.000
_cell.angle_alpha   90.00
_cell.angle_beta   90.00
_cell.angle_gamma   90.00
#
_symmetry.space_group_name_H-M   'P 1'
#
loop_
_entity.id
_entity.type
_entity.pdbx_description
1 polymer ?
#
loop_
_entity_poly.entity_id
_entity_poly.type
_entity_poly.pdbx_seq_one_letter_code
_entity_poly.pdbx_strand_id
1 'polypeptide(L)'
;MKLLGYDDWSEEKINYFYGGTTQSQTNRRNLELERFRETKANNNFVDYEDFFYNHQRFSSNTRLNVSGGTDKTKFFVAGGINDENGLIKNTGFQRYTVRANIDQKITNAIQLSVNSSYIRSNTDRGFTGNQNRTGASIGYAIAATPNYYDLRQRPDGTYPDNPYFTENPIALTDKSTNNSLVNRSISSFNLGIDLFKGESSYMKFVLNGGLDYLQNTTNIHLPEDLQYQRSIANPGDIMNGKQESFNTNLQAASVYNFNLKRVNMNSQVGMVRLDFKDDLLFVRGQGLAPLQKNVKQAAVQTIFNQFFMRTQEAGIFLQQEANFEDKIIGTLGVRFDKSSLNGDPSKLFAFPKASLAMNLTSFDFLKDHFISQLKPRIAYGETAGPVAFGATYSSLVGVNIGGLLGSSLSTTVGNVNILPETAKELELGVDVGILKNRLSLEATYYIKNTANNIQPLNLSPSSGFTSTSSNLAELSNKGIELSLSGTPFERENFKWNSRLMFWKNDITISKLGIPTYTTGGFGVSYGTFLMKEGEKLGTIVGNPQINPGEYTVWGNSQPKFNMSFNNNFTIYKNFDFSFLFDWKKGGYNVNLTNLNLDEGGNSKDWFGDRNGDGIPNGKQREPEPFNNAGRFVEDASYIKLREVGLYYSMPTEVTQRLFKNKVQRFRAGISGNNLVMITKYSGYDPETSTFGNGLANNIDVGPYPSARRFFLNLSLDF
;
A
#
# COMPACT_ATOMS: atom_id res chain seq x y z
N MET A 1 12.03 -17.29 -5.27
CA MET A 1 12.34 -17.34 -6.71
C MET A 1 13.64 -16.58 -6.88
N LYS A 2 14.61 -17.10 -7.59
CA LYS A 2 15.85 -16.40 -7.92
C LYS A 2 15.70 -15.77 -9.30
N LEU A 3 16.12 -14.52 -9.44
CA LEU A 3 16.12 -13.78 -10.72
C LEU A 3 17.49 -13.79 -11.38
N LEU A 4 18.55 -13.78 -10.57
CA LEU A 4 19.92 -13.79 -11.05
C LEU A 4 20.32 -15.17 -11.59
N GLY A 5 20.82 -15.21 -12.82
CA GLY A 5 21.29 -16.40 -13.53
C GLY A 5 22.80 -16.48 -13.55
N TYR A 6 23.39 -16.60 -12.38
CA TYR A 6 24.84 -16.63 -12.27
C TYR A 6 25.50 -17.88 -12.86
N ASP A 7 24.75 -18.95 -13.05
CA ASP A 7 25.25 -20.19 -13.65
C ASP A 7 25.60 -20.05 -15.14
N ASP A 8 25.11 -18.99 -15.78
CA ASP A 8 25.39 -18.67 -17.19
C ASP A 8 26.79 -18.05 -17.41
N TRP A 9 27.47 -17.56 -16.36
CA TRP A 9 28.77 -16.93 -16.55
C TRP A 9 29.84 -17.97 -16.89
N SER A 10 30.45 -17.77 -18.07
CA SER A 10 31.49 -18.61 -18.66
C SER A 10 32.45 -17.77 -19.45
N GLU A 11 33.61 -18.31 -19.83
CA GLU A 11 34.53 -17.59 -20.72
C GLU A 11 33.88 -17.25 -22.07
N GLU A 12 33.02 -18.13 -22.59
CA GLU A 12 32.27 -17.88 -23.81
C GLU A 12 31.33 -16.68 -23.65
N LYS A 13 30.53 -16.65 -22.58
CA LYS A 13 29.63 -15.52 -22.28
C LYS A 13 30.39 -14.21 -22.08
N ILE A 14 31.53 -14.24 -21.37
CA ILE A 14 32.39 -13.06 -21.18
C ILE A 14 32.91 -12.56 -22.52
N ASN A 15 33.39 -13.45 -23.39
CA ASN A 15 33.85 -13.08 -24.73
C ASN A 15 32.72 -12.49 -25.58
N TYR A 16 31.50 -12.96 -25.44
CA TYR A 16 30.35 -12.41 -26.14
C TYR A 16 29.92 -11.07 -25.55
N PHE A 17 29.68 -11.02 -24.23
CA PHE A 17 29.10 -9.85 -23.53
C PHE A 17 30.02 -8.63 -23.53
N TYR A 18 31.34 -8.82 -23.31
CA TYR A 18 32.36 -7.78 -23.38
C TYR A 18 33.06 -7.77 -24.73
N GLY A 19 32.48 -8.39 -25.75
CA GLY A 19 33.02 -8.41 -27.09
C GLY A 19 33.16 -7.02 -27.71
N GLY A 20 34.03 -6.91 -28.70
CA GLY A 20 34.27 -5.67 -29.46
C GLY A 20 35.66 -5.60 -30.03
N THR A 21 35.86 -4.65 -30.96
CA THR A 21 37.11 -4.55 -31.75
C THR A 21 38.02 -3.44 -31.29
N THR A 22 37.55 -2.53 -30.39
CA THR A 22 38.39 -1.45 -29.87
C THR A 22 39.40 -1.95 -28.83
N GLN A 23 40.52 -1.30 -28.67
CA GLN A 23 41.51 -1.63 -27.66
C GLN A 23 40.93 -1.60 -26.23
N SER A 24 40.06 -0.62 -25.94
CA SER A 24 39.40 -0.50 -24.64
C SER A 24 38.50 -1.71 -24.36
N GLN A 25 37.68 -2.13 -25.32
CA GLN A 25 36.81 -3.31 -25.21
C GLN A 25 37.65 -4.58 -25.04
N THR A 26 38.72 -4.74 -25.77
CA THR A 26 39.65 -5.87 -25.63
C THR A 26 40.31 -5.90 -24.26
N ASN A 27 40.76 -4.77 -23.74
CA ASN A 27 41.34 -4.68 -22.40
C ASN A 27 40.30 -5.03 -21.32
N ARG A 28 39.06 -4.52 -21.44
CA ARG A 28 37.98 -4.85 -20.52
C ARG A 28 37.67 -6.35 -20.53
N ARG A 29 37.47 -6.93 -21.69
CA ARG A 29 37.21 -8.37 -21.84
C ARG A 29 38.32 -9.22 -21.21
N ASN A 30 39.62 -8.91 -21.47
CA ASN A 30 40.73 -9.66 -20.91
C ASN A 30 40.77 -9.57 -19.38
N LEU A 31 40.48 -8.40 -18.81
CA LEU A 31 40.35 -8.20 -17.36
C LEU A 31 39.22 -9.04 -16.78
N GLU A 32 38.06 -9.11 -17.44
CA GLU A 32 36.93 -9.90 -16.97
C GLU A 32 37.18 -11.42 -17.07
N LEU A 33 37.89 -11.86 -18.11
CA LEU A 33 38.35 -13.26 -18.24
C LEU A 33 39.33 -13.64 -17.12
N GLU A 34 40.27 -12.75 -16.79
CA GLU A 34 41.23 -12.96 -15.70
C GLU A 34 40.48 -13.10 -14.35
N ARG A 35 39.61 -12.16 -14.03
CA ARG A 35 38.76 -12.21 -12.82
C ARG A 35 37.97 -13.49 -12.72
N PHE A 36 37.32 -13.89 -13.81
CA PHE A 36 36.53 -15.11 -13.86
C PHE A 36 37.38 -16.35 -13.61
N ARG A 37 38.55 -16.45 -14.25
CA ARG A 37 39.48 -17.58 -14.11
C ARG A 37 40.02 -17.69 -12.67
N GLU A 38 40.39 -16.56 -12.08
CA GLU A 38 40.82 -16.49 -10.69
C GLU A 38 39.73 -16.95 -9.74
N THR A 39 38.52 -16.44 -9.89
CA THR A 39 37.34 -16.81 -9.08
C THR A 39 37.02 -18.30 -9.25
N LYS A 40 37.09 -18.81 -10.48
CA LYS A 40 36.86 -20.25 -10.77
C LYS A 40 37.93 -21.14 -10.14
N ALA A 41 39.19 -20.74 -10.21
CA ALA A 41 40.29 -21.47 -9.60
C ALA A 41 40.16 -21.57 -8.07
N ASN A 42 39.68 -20.52 -7.44
CA ASN A 42 39.50 -20.41 -5.99
C ASN A 42 38.10 -20.84 -5.52
N ASN A 43 37.17 -21.21 -6.43
CA ASN A 43 35.78 -21.52 -6.16
C ASN A 43 35.08 -20.46 -5.29
N ASN A 44 35.31 -19.16 -5.60
CA ASN A 44 34.88 -18.03 -4.79
C ASN A 44 33.72 -17.23 -5.43
N PHE A 45 32.81 -17.91 -6.11
CA PHE A 45 31.61 -17.26 -6.65
C PHE A 45 30.66 -16.79 -5.55
N VAL A 46 30.04 -15.64 -5.76
CA VAL A 46 29.13 -15.03 -4.79
C VAL A 46 27.70 -15.04 -5.32
N ASP A 47 26.79 -15.68 -4.61
CA ASP A 47 25.35 -15.55 -4.84
C ASP A 47 24.81 -14.34 -4.07
N TYR A 48 24.66 -13.20 -4.74
CA TYR A 48 24.23 -11.98 -4.10
C TYR A 48 22.74 -12.00 -3.67
N GLU A 49 21.88 -12.75 -4.37
CA GLU A 49 20.50 -12.91 -3.92
C GLU A 49 20.42 -13.66 -2.59
N ASP A 50 21.18 -14.76 -2.50
CA ASP A 50 21.26 -15.52 -1.25
C ASP A 50 21.89 -14.70 -0.14
N PHE A 51 22.95 -13.96 -0.44
CA PHE A 51 23.64 -13.08 0.51
C PHE A 51 22.72 -12.01 1.08
N PHE A 52 21.91 -11.35 0.27
CA PHE A 52 21.06 -10.26 0.72
C PHE A 52 19.69 -10.72 1.24
N TYR A 53 19.07 -11.75 0.64
CA TYR A 53 17.66 -12.06 0.84
C TYR A 53 17.40 -13.37 1.60
N ASN A 54 18.43 -14.12 1.97
CA ASN A 54 18.30 -15.36 2.74
C ASN A 54 18.57 -15.21 4.24
N HIS A 55 18.36 -14.01 4.78
CA HIS A 55 18.53 -13.76 6.21
C HIS A 55 17.33 -14.32 6.98
N GLN A 56 17.49 -15.54 7.49
CA GLN A 56 16.48 -16.19 8.34
C GLN A 56 16.74 -15.81 9.80
N ARG A 57 15.87 -14.96 10.36
CA ARG A 57 15.93 -14.56 11.77
C ARG A 57 14.59 -14.79 12.45
N PHE A 58 14.66 -15.12 13.72
CA PHE A 58 13.47 -15.26 14.55
C PHE A 58 12.82 -13.90 14.76
N SER A 59 11.50 -13.87 14.59
CA SER A 59 10.65 -12.70 14.90
C SER A 59 9.64 -13.11 15.95
N SER A 60 9.22 -12.19 16.82
CA SER A 60 8.27 -12.47 17.90
C SER A 60 7.14 -11.46 17.94
N ASN A 61 5.94 -11.92 18.29
CA ASN A 61 4.78 -11.06 18.55
C ASN A 61 4.12 -11.54 19.85
N THR A 62 4.27 -10.78 20.91
CA THR A 62 3.72 -11.09 22.23
C THR A 62 2.62 -10.09 22.56
N ARG A 63 1.46 -10.59 23.01
CA ARG A 63 0.34 -9.77 23.43
C ARG A 63 -0.21 -10.26 24.77
N LEU A 64 -0.47 -9.33 25.65
CA LEU A 64 -1.16 -9.56 26.90
C LEU A 64 -2.39 -8.64 26.96
N ASN A 65 -3.51 -9.17 27.39
CA ASN A 65 -4.70 -8.36 27.62
C ASN A 65 -5.40 -8.77 28.91
N VAL A 66 -6.09 -7.80 29.50
CA VAL A 66 -6.92 -7.98 30.68
C VAL A 66 -8.22 -7.23 30.44
N SER A 67 -9.34 -7.88 30.68
CA SER A 67 -10.65 -7.25 30.62
C SER A 67 -11.47 -7.62 31.86
N GLY A 68 -12.35 -6.72 32.24
CA GLY A 68 -13.21 -6.95 33.38
C GLY A 68 -14.23 -5.82 33.53
N GLY A 69 -14.98 -5.87 34.59
CA GLY A 69 -15.91 -4.79 34.88
C GLY A 69 -17.10 -5.20 35.75
N THR A 70 -18.00 -4.26 35.87
CA THR A 70 -19.28 -4.35 36.55
C THR A 70 -20.39 -3.95 35.55
N ASP A 71 -21.64 -3.94 36.00
CA ASP A 71 -22.77 -3.46 35.18
C ASP A 71 -22.64 -1.97 34.78
N LYS A 72 -21.83 -1.20 35.50
CA LYS A 72 -21.64 0.23 35.25
C LYS A 72 -20.33 0.56 34.55
N THR A 73 -19.29 -0.22 34.78
CA THR A 73 -17.94 0.04 34.25
C THR A 73 -17.41 -1.22 33.59
N LYS A 74 -17.01 -1.14 32.34
CA LYS A 74 -16.27 -2.21 31.66
C LYS A 74 -14.94 -1.65 31.19
N PHE A 75 -13.90 -2.45 31.30
CA PHE A 75 -12.58 -2.07 30.84
C PHE A 75 -11.90 -3.20 30.06
N PHE A 76 -11.04 -2.79 29.16
CA PHE A 76 -10.11 -3.65 28.43
C PHE A 76 -8.78 -2.94 28.38
N VAL A 77 -7.70 -3.59 28.82
CA VAL A 77 -6.32 -3.09 28.73
C VAL A 77 -5.50 -4.14 28.00
N ALA A 78 -4.70 -3.72 27.03
CA ALA A 78 -3.81 -4.61 26.30
C ALA A 78 -2.43 -3.98 26.14
N GLY A 79 -1.40 -4.82 26.21
CA GLY A 79 -0.03 -4.49 25.87
C GLY A 79 0.47 -5.45 24.78
N GLY A 80 1.31 -4.96 23.88
CA GLY A 80 1.88 -5.78 22.83
C GLY A 80 3.30 -5.36 22.47
N ILE A 81 4.13 -6.35 22.18
CA ILE A 81 5.48 -6.19 21.66
C ILE A 81 5.55 -7.00 20.37
N ASN A 82 5.87 -6.34 19.28
CA ASN A 82 6.15 -6.97 17.99
C ASN A 82 7.61 -6.65 17.61
N ASP A 83 8.41 -7.70 17.35
CA ASP A 83 9.79 -7.60 16.92
C ASP A 83 9.96 -8.46 15.66
N GLU A 84 10.09 -7.80 14.52
CA GLU A 84 10.23 -8.44 13.21
C GLU A 84 11.59 -8.13 12.60
N ASN A 85 12.30 -9.17 12.21
CA ASN A 85 13.52 -9.05 11.43
C ASN A 85 13.20 -9.03 9.93
N GLY A 86 13.87 -8.16 9.17
CA GLY A 86 13.74 -8.07 7.72
C GLY A 86 14.53 -9.16 6.98
N LEU A 87 14.28 -9.29 5.69
CA LEU A 87 15.02 -10.20 4.81
C LEU A 87 16.47 -9.76 4.63
N ILE A 88 16.72 -8.46 4.69
CA ILE A 88 18.06 -7.87 4.51
C ILE A 88 18.68 -7.64 5.88
N LYS A 89 19.99 -7.87 5.96
CA LYS A 89 20.78 -7.55 7.15
C LYS A 89 20.55 -6.11 7.58
N ASN A 90 20.49 -5.86 8.88
CA ASN A 90 20.26 -4.54 9.48
C ASN A 90 18.91 -3.88 9.13
N THR A 91 17.92 -4.67 8.68
CA THR A 91 16.55 -4.22 8.54
C THR A 91 15.64 -4.89 9.56
N GLY A 92 14.62 -4.18 10.00
CA GLY A 92 13.69 -4.72 10.99
C GLY A 92 12.60 -3.72 11.40
N PHE A 93 11.66 -4.22 12.18
CA PHE A 93 10.55 -3.44 12.69
C PHE A 93 10.23 -3.86 14.11
N GLN A 94 10.31 -2.90 15.05
CA GLN A 94 9.91 -3.09 16.43
C GLN A 94 8.73 -2.19 16.76
N ARG A 95 7.71 -2.73 17.43
CA ARG A 95 6.54 -1.97 17.83
C ARG A 95 6.09 -2.34 19.26
N TYR A 96 5.95 -1.33 20.08
CA TYR A 96 5.33 -1.39 21.39
C TYR A 96 3.96 -0.73 21.32
N THR A 97 2.95 -1.39 21.84
CA THR A 97 1.57 -0.89 21.84
C THR A 97 0.98 -1.05 23.24
N VAL A 98 0.36 0.02 23.73
CA VAL A 98 -0.50 -0.03 24.93
C VAL A 98 -1.86 0.49 24.52
N ARG A 99 -2.92 -0.20 24.89
CA ARG A 99 -4.30 0.17 24.62
C ARG A 99 -5.15 0.05 25.85
N ALA A 100 -6.00 1.04 26.09
CA ALA A 100 -7.01 1.03 27.15
C ALA A 100 -8.36 1.46 26.56
N ASN A 101 -9.40 0.68 26.84
CA ASN A 101 -10.79 1.01 26.52
C ASN A 101 -11.59 0.97 27.80
N ILE A 102 -12.44 1.97 28.01
CA ILE A 102 -13.31 2.08 29.19
C ILE A 102 -14.71 2.45 28.71
N ASP A 103 -15.69 1.66 29.08
CA ASP A 103 -17.10 1.96 28.92
C ASP A 103 -17.70 2.23 30.30
N GLN A 104 -18.21 3.43 30.48
CA GLN A 104 -18.76 3.90 31.76
C GLN A 104 -20.22 4.31 31.60
N LYS A 105 -21.10 3.64 32.33
CA LYS A 105 -22.47 4.10 32.55
C LYS A 105 -22.49 5.07 33.72
N ILE A 106 -22.45 6.37 33.40
CA ILE A 106 -22.42 7.44 34.42
C ILE A 106 -23.74 7.52 35.15
N THR A 107 -24.84 7.49 34.39
CA THR A 107 -26.21 7.36 34.87
C THR A 107 -26.96 6.41 33.94
N ASN A 108 -28.24 6.14 34.21
CA ASN A 108 -29.07 5.39 33.30
C ASN A 108 -29.28 6.06 31.93
N ALA A 109 -29.12 7.38 31.88
CA ALA A 109 -29.28 8.18 30.68
C ALA A 109 -27.96 8.59 30.02
N ILE A 110 -26.82 8.49 30.74
CA ILE A 110 -25.51 8.98 30.26
C ILE A 110 -24.52 7.84 30.21
N GLN A 111 -23.99 7.57 29.03
CA GLN A 111 -22.95 6.59 28.77
C GLN A 111 -21.75 7.24 28.10
N LEU A 112 -20.56 6.89 28.58
CA LEU A 112 -19.28 7.37 28.05
C LEU A 112 -18.39 6.19 27.70
N SER A 113 -17.92 6.11 26.47
CA SER A 113 -16.87 5.19 26.04
C SER A 113 -15.62 5.99 25.71
N VAL A 114 -14.48 5.58 26.25
CA VAL A 114 -13.18 6.17 25.95
C VAL A 114 -12.24 5.06 25.50
N ASN A 115 -11.59 5.28 24.36
CA ASN A 115 -10.57 4.40 23.83
C ASN A 115 -9.28 5.19 23.66
N SER A 116 -8.18 4.64 24.09
CA SER A 116 -6.85 5.23 23.90
C SER A 116 -5.83 4.17 23.56
N SER A 117 -4.94 4.49 22.63
CA SER A 117 -3.84 3.64 22.22
C SER A 117 -2.60 4.49 22.01
N TYR A 118 -1.48 4.05 22.61
CA TYR A 118 -0.15 4.59 22.36
C TYR A 118 0.69 3.54 21.66
N ILE A 119 1.37 3.97 20.59
CA ILE A 119 2.19 3.13 19.74
C ILE A 119 3.57 3.79 19.60
N ARG A 120 4.61 3.03 19.88
CA ARG A 120 5.98 3.40 19.53
C ARG A 120 6.54 2.34 18.59
N SER A 121 6.94 2.75 17.38
CA SER A 121 7.58 1.85 16.43
C SER A 121 8.91 2.39 15.94
N ASN A 122 9.86 1.49 15.83
CA ASN A 122 11.18 1.71 15.26
C ASN A 122 11.33 0.86 14.01
N THR A 123 11.70 1.47 12.88
CA THR A 123 11.85 0.79 11.60
C THR A 123 13.24 1.05 11.05
N ASP A 124 14.05 0.01 10.92
CA ASP A 124 15.29 0.04 10.19
C ASP A 124 15.02 -0.42 8.76
N ARG A 125 15.17 0.50 7.81
CA ARG A 125 14.82 0.32 6.40
C ARG A 125 16.04 -0.04 5.59
N GLY A 126 15.85 -0.87 4.56
CA GLY A 126 16.86 -1.10 3.52
C GLY A 126 16.89 0.03 2.48
N PHE A 127 17.89 -0.04 1.63
CA PHE A 127 18.07 0.89 0.51
C PHE A 127 17.53 0.25 -0.77
N THR A 128 16.32 0.63 -1.15
CA THR A 128 15.63 0.17 -2.36
C THR A 128 15.28 1.32 -3.28
N GLY A 129 14.70 0.98 -4.43
CA GLY A 129 14.10 1.91 -5.35
C GLY A 129 15.05 2.53 -6.33
N ASN A 130 14.60 3.59 -6.99
CA ASN A 130 15.31 4.20 -8.12
C ASN A 130 16.40 5.20 -7.67
N GLN A 131 17.32 4.75 -6.82
CA GLN A 131 18.46 5.54 -6.35
C GLN A 131 19.76 5.24 -7.15
N ASN A 132 19.62 5.06 -8.47
CA ASN A 132 20.73 4.71 -9.36
C ASN A 132 21.85 5.75 -9.42
N ARG A 133 21.55 7.02 -9.17
CA ARG A 133 22.56 8.11 -9.19
C ARG A 133 23.40 8.20 -7.93
N THR A 134 22.83 7.83 -6.79
CA THR A 134 23.51 7.90 -5.48
C THR A 134 24.13 6.57 -5.06
N GLY A 135 23.97 5.52 -5.87
CA GLY A 135 24.41 4.17 -5.53
C GLY A 135 23.63 3.51 -4.39
N ALA A 136 22.70 4.22 -3.76
CA ALA A 136 21.94 3.73 -2.61
C ALA A 136 20.80 2.80 -3.02
N SER A 137 21.07 1.82 -3.91
CA SER A 137 20.11 0.81 -4.32
C SER A 137 20.78 -0.56 -4.44
N ILE A 138 20.38 -1.47 -3.55
CA ILE A 138 20.87 -2.85 -3.55
C ILE A 138 20.42 -3.56 -4.84
N GLY A 139 19.16 -3.41 -5.25
CA GLY A 139 18.60 -4.09 -6.42
C GLY A 139 19.34 -3.78 -7.71
N TYR A 140 19.67 -2.50 -7.95
CA TYR A 140 20.47 -2.09 -9.12
C TYR A 140 21.90 -2.61 -9.06
N ALA A 141 22.55 -2.50 -7.89
CA ALA A 141 23.91 -2.93 -7.72
C ALA A 141 24.10 -4.42 -8.00
N ILE A 142 23.21 -5.28 -7.47
CA ILE A 142 23.27 -6.73 -7.70
C ILE A 142 22.87 -7.09 -9.14
N ALA A 143 21.97 -6.34 -9.78
CA ALA A 143 21.62 -6.55 -11.17
C ALA A 143 22.80 -6.32 -12.13
N ALA A 144 23.65 -5.35 -11.81
CA ALA A 144 24.81 -5.00 -12.61
C ALA A 144 26.09 -5.83 -12.30
N THR A 145 26.14 -6.48 -11.12
CA THR A 145 27.40 -7.12 -10.64
C THR A 145 27.41 -8.62 -10.95
N PRO A 146 28.37 -9.12 -11.74
CA PRO A 146 28.53 -10.55 -11.98
C PRO A 146 29.02 -11.29 -10.72
N ASN A 147 28.66 -12.55 -10.60
CA ASN A 147 28.98 -13.37 -9.41
C ASN A 147 30.45 -13.71 -9.21
N TYR A 148 31.26 -13.54 -10.24
CA TYR A 148 32.70 -13.79 -10.16
C TYR A 148 33.49 -12.60 -9.62
N TYR A 149 32.86 -11.50 -9.23
CA TYR A 149 33.51 -10.37 -8.57
C TYR A 149 33.04 -10.30 -7.11
N ASP A 150 33.99 -10.46 -6.17
CA ASP A 150 33.69 -10.53 -4.74
C ASP A 150 33.64 -9.13 -4.11
N LEU A 151 32.47 -8.71 -3.68
CA LEU A 151 32.22 -7.42 -3.00
C LEU A 151 32.19 -7.54 -1.47
N ARG A 152 32.42 -8.73 -0.91
CA ARG A 152 32.39 -8.96 0.53
C ARG A 152 33.53 -8.20 1.23
N GLN A 153 33.36 -7.98 2.52
CA GLN A 153 34.37 -7.35 3.36
C GLN A 153 35.66 -8.18 3.35
N ARG A 154 36.79 -7.50 3.15
CA ARG A 154 38.12 -8.10 3.20
C ARG A 154 38.53 -8.37 4.66
N PRO A 155 39.56 -9.23 4.90
CA PRO A 155 40.05 -9.50 6.24
C PRO A 155 40.60 -8.26 6.99
N ASP A 156 41.02 -7.23 6.26
CA ASP A 156 41.48 -5.96 6.82
C ASP A 156 40.34 -5.01 7.21
N GLY A 157 39.08 -5.45 7.04
CA GLY A 157 37.89 -4.65 7.34
C GLY A 157 37.45 -3.69 6.24
N THR A 158 38.18 -3.59 5.12
CA THR A 158 37.82 -2.75 3.97
C THR A 158 36.83 -3.46 3.05
N TYR A 159 36.17 -2.68 2.19
CA TYR A 159 35.30 -3.19 1.14
C TYR A 159 35.87 -2.85 -0.24
N PRO A 160 35.89 -3.78 -1.19
CA PRO A 160 36.28 -3.49 -2.56
C PRO A 160 35.29 -2.54 -3.23
N ASP A 161 35.78 -1.72 -4.14
CA ASP A 161 34.92 -0.92 -5.00
C ASP A 161 34.21 -1.82 -6.02
N ASN A 162 32.95 -1.48 -6.33
CA ASN A 162 32.18 -2.14 -7.36
C ASN A 162 32.46 -1.50 -8.73
N PRO A 163 33.16 -2.17 -9.66
CA PRO A 163 33.48 -1.59 -10.96
C PRO A 163 32.31 -1.63 -11.96
N TYR A 164 31.18 -2.25 -11.57
CA TYR A 164 29.99 -2.43 -12.41
C TYR A 164 28.85 -1.47 -12.01
N PHE A 165 28.94 -0.91 -10.80
CA PHE A 165 27.94 0.03 -10.29
C PHE A 165 28.61 1.10 -9.41
N THR A 166 27.86 2.14 -9.10
CA THR A 166 28.38 3.31 -8.37
C THR A 166 28.65 3.04 -6.89
N GLU A 167 28.18 1.93 -6.34
CA GLU A 167 28.33 1.58 -4.92
C GLU A 167 28.50 0.08 -4.70
N ASN A 168 29.26 -0.28 -3.67
CA ASN A 168 29.28 -1.62 -3.13
C ASN A 168 28.04 -1.83 -2.24
N PRO A 169 27.07 -2.70 -2.62
CA PRO A 169 25.81 -2.84 -1.87
C PRO A 169 26.00 -3.49 -0.50
N ILE A 170 27.08 -4.24 -0.29
CA ILE A 170 27.42 -4.85 1.02
C ILE A 170 27.92 -3.77 1.97
N ALA A 171 28.85 -2.93 1.53
CA ALA A 171 29.34 -1.78 2.30
C ALA A 171 28.19 -0.81 2.66
N LEU A 172 27.30 -0.54 1.69
CA LEU A 172 26.09 0.27 1.89
C LEU A 172 25.23 -0.31 3.02
N THR A 173 24.95 -1.60 2.98
CA THR A 173 24.08 -2.29 3.98
C THR A 173 24.74 -2.33 5.37
N ASP A 174 26.05 -2.52 5.43
CA ASP A 174 26.76 -2.71 6.70
C ASP A 174 27.06 -1.39 7.43
N LYS A 175 27.30 -0.31 6.68
CA LYS A 175 27.77 0.97 7.23
C LYS A 175 26.69 2.03 7.35
N SER A 176 25.67 1.97 6.51
CA SER A 176 24.64 3.02 6.42
C SER A 176 23.50 2.81 7.39
N THR A 177 22.81 3.89 7.71
CA THR A 177 21.59 3.87 8.54
C THR A 177 20.43 4.49 7.76
N ASN A 178 19.26 3.86 7.84
CA ASN A 178 18.00 4.42 7.35
C ASN A 178 16.90 4.04 8.35
N ASN A 179 16.73 4.88 9.35
CA ASN A 179 15.85 4.61 10.49
C ASN A 179 14.68 5.58 10.56
N SER A 180 13.53 5.08 11.02
CA SER A 180 12.33 5.88 11.30
C SER A 180 11.75 5.47 12.65
N LEU A 181 11.67 6.41 13.58
CA LEU A 181 11.07 6.25 14.88
C LEU A 181 9.73 7.00 14.94
N VAL A 182 8.64 6.27 15.13
CA VAL A 182 7.29 6.83 15.20
C VAL A 182 6.74 6.68 16.62
N ASN A 183 6.26 7.78 17.17
CA ASN A 183 5.40 7.81 18.35
C ASN A 183 4.00 8.25 17.93
N ARG A 184 2.96 7.48 18.22
CA ARG A 184 1.59 7.79 17.84
C ARG A 184 0.63 7.57 18.99
N SER A 185 -0.23 8.54 19.23
CA SER A 185 -1.32 8.46 20.20
C SER A 185 -2.65 8.60 19.49
N ILE A 186 -3.50 7.59 19.60
CA ILE A 186 -4.85 7.59 19.06
C ILE A 186 -5.82 7.50 20.21
N SER A 187 -6.69 8.49 20.36
CA SER A 187 -7.70 8.52 21.41
C SER A 187 -9.07 8.90 20.83
N SER A 188 -10.11 8.30 21.35
CA SER A 188 -11.47 8.66 20.98
C SER A 188 -12.41 8.57 22.18
N PHE A 189 -13.46 9.36 22.15
CA PHE A 189 -14.56 9.22 23.09
C PHE A 189 -15.91 9.21 22.36
N ASN A 190 -16.86 8.52 22.93
CA ASN A 190 -18.26 8.52 22.55
C ASN A 190 -19.09 8.81 23.79
N LEU A 191 -19.79 9.93 23.80
CA LEU A 191 -20.75 10.32 24.84
C LEU A 191 -22.16 10.18 24.28
N GLY A 192 -22.95 9.27 24.86
CA GLY A 192 -24.35 9.10 24.54
C GLY A 192 -25.22 9.60 25.68
N ILE A 193 -26.18 10.46 25.39
CA ILE A 193 -27.14 11.03 26.34
C ILE A 193 -28.56 10.71 25.87
N ASP A 194 -29.25 9.86 26.59
CA ASP A 194 -30.67 9.62 26.37
C ASP A 194 -31.47 10.85 26.86
N LEU A 195 -31.91 11.67 25.92
CA LEU A 195 -32.64 12.91 26.22
C LEU A 195 -34.10 12.63 26.60
N PHE A 196 -34.67 11.62 25.97
CA PHE A 196 -36.03 11.21 26.15
C PHE A 196 -36.18 9.72 25.83
N LYS A 197 -36.99 9.01 26.62
CA LYS A 197 -37.30 7.61 26.38
C LYS A 197 -38.76 7.36 26.79
N GLY A 198 -39.63 7.23 25.78
CA GLY A 198 -41.03 6.85 25.91
C GLY A 198 -41.29 5.40 25.46
N GLU A 199 -42.55 4.97 25.48
CA GLU A 199 -42.93 3.61 25.05
C GLU A 199 -42.76 3.36 23.55
N SER A 200 -43.01 4.37 22.71
CA SER A 200 -42.97 4.27 21.25
C SER A 200 -41.88 5.13 20.59
N SER A 201 -41.12 5.86 21.39
CA SER A 201 -40.07 6.74 20.84
C SER A 201 -38.93 7.01 21.83
N TYR A 202 -37.77 7.29 21.32
CA TYR A 202 -36.63 7.77 22.12
C TYR A 202 -35.82 8.81 21.34
N MET A 203 -35.18 9.67 22.07
CA MET A 203 -34.23 10.64 21.51
C MET A 203 -32.89 10.53 22.24
N LYS A 204 -31.83 10.42 21.47
CA LYS A 204 -30.46 10.32 21.97
C LYS A 204 -29.60 11.42 21.35
N PHE A 205 -28.83 12.10 22.17
CA PHE A 205 -27.74 12.93 21.72
C PHE A 205 -26.43 12.11 21.76
N VAL A 206 -25.63 12.19 20.71
CA VAL A 206 -24.34 11.48 20.60
C VAL A 206 -23.27 12.52 20.26
N LEU A 207 -22.22 12.53 21.06
CA LEU A 207 -21.03 13.33 20.81
C LEU A 207 -19.83 12.39 20.68
N ASN A 208 -19.24 12.36 19.48
CA ASN A 208 -18.03 11.62 19.18
C ASN A 208 -16.85 12.57 19.03
N GLY A 209 -15.73 12.26 19.65
CA GLY A 209 -14.49 12.98 19.43
C GLY A 209 -13.33 12.01 19.22
N GLY A 210 -12.39 12.40 18.37
CA GLY A 210 -11.20 11.64 18.08
C GLY A 210 -9.97 12.53 17.95
N LEU A 211 -8.84 11.99 18.37
CA LEU A 211 -7.51 12.59 18.27
C LEU A 211 -6.55 11.53 17.74
N ASP A 212 -5.78 11.86 16.70
CA ASP A 212 -4.67 11.08 16.22
C ASP A 212 -3.44 11.99 16.11
N TYR A 213 -2.51 11.83 17.02
CA TYR A 213 -1.22 12.53 17.04
C TYR A 213 -0.11 11.58 16.64
N LEU A 214 0.68 11.96 15.66
CA LEU A 214 1.83 11.21 15.18
C LEU A 214 3.06 12.12 15.17
N GLN A 215 4.17 11.62 15.74
CA GLN A 215 5.49 12.19 15.59
C GLN A 215 6.40 11.15 14.94
N ASN A 216 6.99 11.48 13.81
CA ASN A 216 7.97 10.65 13.11
C ASN A 216 9.33 11.34 13.10
N THR A 217 10.36 10.65 13.54
CA THR A 217 11.75 11.08 13.43
C THR A 217 12.48 10.15 12.48
N THR A 218 13.05 10.70 11.40
CA THR A 218 13.80 9.97 10.39
C THR A 218 15.28 10.31 10.49
N ASN A 219 16.13 9.29 10.48
CA ASN A 219 17.58 9.43 10.46
C ASN A 219 18.16 8.61 9.30
N ILE A 220 18.81 9.27 8.35
CA ILE A 220 19.54 8.62 7.24
C ILE A 220 20.97 9.07 7.34
N HIS A 221 21.91 8.11 7.29
CA HIS A 221 23.34 8.38 7.32
C HIS A 221 24.05 7.49 6.30
N LEU A 222 24.79 8.12 5.41
CA LEU A 222 25.69 7.51 4.42
C LEU A 222 27.11 7.95 4.78
N PRO A 223 27.95 7.05 5.31
CA PRO A 223 29.34 7.39 5.69
C PRO A 223 30.19 7.87 4.51
N GLU A 224 31.18 8.70 4.82
CA GLU A 224 32.08 9.36 3.86
C GLU A 224 32.97 8.39 3.09
N ASP A 225 33.22 7.20 3.65
CA ASP A 225 34.08 6.17 3.08
C ASP A 225 33.36 5.19 2.14
N LEU A 226 32.05 5.35 1.91
CA LEU A 226 31.33 4.63 0.88
C LEU A 226 31.85 5.00 -0.50
N GLN A 227 31.84 4.05 -1.44
CA GLN A 227 32.38 4.24 -2.79
C GLN A 227 31.82 5.49 -3.48
N TYR A 228 30.49 5.64 -3.50
CA TYR A 228 29.83 6.81 -4.10
C TYR A 228 30.18 8.10 -3.35
N GLN A 229 30.20 8.06 -2.01
CA GLN A 229 30.50 9.24 -1.19
C GLN A 229 31.92 9.79 -1.47
N ARG A 230 32.90 8.90 -1.67
CA ARG A 230 34.26 9.30 -2.03
C ARG A 230 34.37 9.96 -3.40
N SER A 231 33.35 9.77 -4.27
CA SER A 231 33.34 10.33 -5.63
C SER A 231 32.73 11.73 -5.74
N ILE A 232 32.15 12.27 -4.64
CA ILE A 232 31.51 13.59 -4.64
C ILE A 232 32.29 14.63 -3.85
N ALA A 233 32.02 15.91 -4.11
CA ALA A 233 32.76 17.02 -3.51
C ALA A 233 32.68 17.12 -1.98
N ASN A 234 31.58 16.70 -1.40
CA ASN A 234 31.30 16.73 0.04
C ASN A 234 30.92 15.33 0.52
N PRO A 235 31.86 14.41 0.74
CA PRO A 235 31.59 13.04 1.17
C PRO A 235 30.99 12.97 2.58
N GLY A 236 30.15 11.95 2.79
CA GLY A 236 29.37 11.79 3.99
C GLY A 236 28.07 12.61 3.96
N ASP A 237 26.94 11.92 4.09
CA ASP A 237 25.60 12.51 3.98
C ASP A 237 24.75 12.10 5.20
N ILE A 238 24.17 13.07 5.87
CA ILE A 238 23.24 12.83 6.95
C ILE A 238 21.95 13.62 6.73
N MET A 239 20.80 12.96 6.84
CA MET A 239 19.50 13.60 6.83
C MET A 239 18.76 13.30 8.13
N ASN A 240 18.31 14.35 8.82
CA ASN A 240 17.45 14.28 9.98
C ASN A 240 16.12 14.92 9.65
N GLY A 241 15.04 14.13 9.80
CA GLY A 241 13.69 14.58 9.56
C GLY A 241 12.85 14.52 10.83
N LYS A 242 11.99 15.52 11.01
CA LYS A 242 10.94 15.51 12.03
C LYS A 242 9.63 15.86 11.38
N GLN A 243 8.62 15.00 11.56
CA GLN A 243 7.26 15.25 11.13
C GLN A 243 6.33 15.13 12.34
N GLU A 244 5.43 16.08 12.50
CA GLU A 244 4.37 16.07 13.50
C GLU A 244 3.02 16.25 12.80
N SER A 245 2.17 15.22 12.89
CA SER A 245 0.82 15.25 12.33
C SER A 245 -0.21 15.23 13.47
N PHE A 246 -1.21 16.09 13.39
CA PHE A 246 -2.27 16.21 14.38
C PHE A 246 -3.61 16.22 13.66
N ASN A 247 -4.40 15.19 13.87
CA ASN A 247 -5.71 15.04 13.27
C ASN A 247 -6.77 14.95 14.38
N THR A 248 -7.78 15.81 14.31
CA THR A 248 -8.93 15.78 15.22
C THR A 248 -10.23 15.68 14.45
N ASN A 249 -11.16 14.94 15.01
CA ASN A 249 -12.54 14.92 14.55
C ASN A 249 -13.50 15.17 15.72
N LEU A 250 -14.58 15.87 15.44
CA LEU A 250 -15.68 16.09 16.36
C LEU A 250 -16.99 15.96 15.60
N GLN A 251 -17.87 15.09 16.09
CA GLN A 251 -19.20 14.91 15.53
C GLN A 251 -20.24 14.97 16.63
N ALA A 252 -21.22 15.83 16.47
CA ALA A 252 -22.40 15.91 17.34
C ALA A 252 -23.65 15.55 16.54
N ALA A 253 -24.48 14.67 17.06
CA ALA A 253 -25.71 14.24 16.39
C ALA A 253 -26.84 14.02 17.37
N SER A 254 -28.06 14.35 16.97
CA SER A 254 -29.29 13.93 17.62
C SER A 254 -29.94 12.85 16.78
N VAL A 255 -30.30 11.76 17.43
CA VAL A 255 -30.99 10.62 16.83
C VAL A 255 -32.37 10.50 17.50
N TYR A 256 -33.41 10.63 16.69
CA TYR A 256 -34.77 10.45 17.13
C TYR A 256 -35.39 9.23 16.48
N ASN A 257 -35.69 8.22 17.27
CA ASN A 257 -36.38 7.00 16.83
C ASN A 257 -37.83 7.00 17.34
N PHE A 258 -38.77 6.70 16.44
CA PHE A 258 -40.17 6.62 16.78
C PHE A 258 -40.91 5.61 15.89
N ASN A 259 -41.95 5.02 16.44
CA ASN A 259 -42.80 4.09 15.73
C ASN A 259 -44.04 4.77 15.21
N LEU A 260 -44.25 4.75 13.90
CA LEU A 260 -45.44 5.19 13.23
C LEU A 260 -46.24 3.94 12.80
N LYS A 261 -47.07 3.43 13.66
CA LYS A 261 -47.78 2.12 13.48
C LYS A 261 -46.78 0.99 13.25
N ARG A 262 -46.71 0.48 12.02
CA ARG A 262 -45.86 -0.64 11.59
C ARG A 262 -44.51 -0.21 11.05
N VAL A 263 -44.23 1.09 11.02
CA VAL A 263 -42.98 1.66 10.50
C VAL A 263 -42.17 2.20 11.66
N ASN A 264 -40.93 1.70 11.83
CA ASN A 264 -39.94 2.32 12.70
C ASN A 264 -39.23 3.39 11.91
N MET A 265 -39.19 4.61 12.43
CA MET A 265 -38.57 5.80 11.83
C MET A 265 -37.36 6.17 12.64
N ASN A 266 -36.21 6.36 11.97
CA ASN A 266 -34.98 6.84 12.58
C ASN A 266 -34.50 8.12 11.88
N SER A 267 -34.65 9.25 12.57
CA SER A 267 -34.26 10.58 12.07
C SER A 267 -32.96 11.00 12.73
N GLN A 268 -32.01 11.42 11.94
CA GLN A 268 -30.71 11.92 12.41
C GLN A 268 -30.40 13.29 11.86
N VAL A 269 -29.96 14.19 12.73
CA VAL A 269 -29.38 15.48 12.37
C VAL A 269 -28.06 15.65 13.11
N GLY A 270 -27.03 16.08 12.42
CA GLY A 270 -25.74 16.24 13.07
C GLY A 270 -24.80 17.17 12.32
N MET A 271 -23.71 17.47 12.98
CA MET A 271 -22.60 18.26 12.45
C MET A 271 -21.29 17.52 12.67
N VAL A 272 -20.34 17.78 11.79
CA VAL A 272 -19.00 17.22 11.87
C VAL A 272 -17.97 18.31 11.61
N ARG A 273 -16.84 18.23 12.31
CA ARG A 273 -15.66 19.05 12.06
C ARG A 273 -14.43 18.17 12.09
N LEU A 274 -13.57 18.36 11.09
CA LEU A 274 -12.26 17.72 10.96
C LEU A 274 -11.20 18.83 10.88
N ASP A 275 -10.17 18.73 11.71
CA ASP A 275 -9.00 19.61 11.64
C ASP A 275 -7.77 18.72 11.47
N PHE A 276 -6.95 19.01 10.47
CA PHE A 276 -5.68 18.33 10.23
C PHE A 276 -4.56 19.37 10.18
N LYS A 277 -3.45 19.04 10.84
CA LYS A 277 -2.21 19.81 10.85
C LYS A 277 -1.04 18.87 10.59
N ASP A 278 -0.15 19.25 9.69
CA ASP A 278 1.09 18.55 9.41
C ASP A 278 2.25 19.54 9.37
N ASP A 279 3.30 19.24 10.12
CA ASP A 279 4.52 20.04 10.22
C ASP A 279 5.71 19.12 9.94
N LEU A 280 6.48 19.46 8.92
CA LEU A 280 7.60 18.66 8.43
C LEU A 280 8.84 19.53 8.30
N LEU A 281 9.93 19.08 8.89
CA LEU A 281 11.25 19.65 8.71
C LEU A 281 12.27 18.54 8.41
N PHE A 282 12.95 18.64 7.28
CA PHE A 282 14.13 17.85 6.94
C PHE A 282 15.36 18.72 6.79
N VAL A 283 16.39 18.41 7.54
CA VAL A 283 17.72 19.03 7.41
C VAL A 283 18.71 18.00 6.88
N ARG A 284 19.62 18.45 6.03
CA ARG A 284 20.67 17.64 5.42
C ARG A 284 22.02 18.25 5.69
N GLY A 285 22.99 17.42 6.06
CA GLY A 285 24.39 17.77 6.18
C GLY A 285 25.23 16.93 5.22
N GLN A 286 26.13 17.55 4.47
CA GLN A 286 27.06 16.90 3.56
C GLN A 286 28.51 17.33 3.86
N GLY A 287 29.48 16.47 3.56
CA GLY A 287 30.86 16.70 3.94
C GLY A 287 31.07 16.48 5.44
N LEU A 288 30.81 15.28 5.90
CA LEU A 288 30.99 14.90 7.31
C LEU A 288 32.48 14.63 7.58
N ALA A 289 32.96 15.09 8.73
CA ALA A 289 34.24 14.62 9.24
C ALA A 289 34.13 13.13 9.64
N PRO A 290 35.22 12.34 9.54
CA PRO A 290 35.21 10.94 9.88
C PRO A 290 34.57 10.65 11.25
N LEU A 291 33.70 9.64 11.32
CA LEU A 291 32.96 9.20 12.50
C LEU A 291 31.92 10.21 13.05
N GLN A 292 31.68 11.32 12.38
CA GLN A 292 30.67 12.30 12.82
C GLN A 292 29.28 11.95 12.25
N LYS A 293 28.25 12.07 13.11
CA LYS A 293 26.84 11.83 12.74
C LYS A 293 25.93 13.01 13.15
N ASN A 294 26.43 14.22 12.99
CA ASN A 294 25.72 15.44 13.41
C ASN A 294 25.71 16.45 12.26
N VAL A 295 24.50 16.87 11.85
CA VAL A 295 24.31 17.88 10.79
C VAL A 295 25.12 19.15 11.04
N LYS A 296 25.24 19.59 12.30
CA LYS A 296 26.01 20.81 12.66
C LYS A 296 27.51 20.70 12.33
N GLN A 297 28.04 19.49 12.23
CA GLN A 297 29.46 19.22 11.93
C GLN A 297 29.71 18.94 10.44
N ALA A 298 28.70 19.07 9.62
CA ALA A 298 28.82 18.95 8.17
C ALA A 298 29.35 20.26 7.54
N ALA A 299 30.16 20.12 6.50
CA ALA A 299 30.71 21.27 5.77
C ALA A 299 29.59 22.07 5.07
N VAL A 300 28.59 21.38 4.55
CA VAL A 300 27.41 21.98 3.91
C VAL A 300 26.17 21.55 4.68
N GLN A 301 25.38 22.52 5.10
CA GLN A 301 24.13 22.31 5.82
C GLN A 301 22.99 22.94 5.05
N THR A 302 21.92 22.20 4.81
CA THR A 302 20.78 22.65 4.01
C THR A 302 19.46 22.29 4.70
N ILE A 303 18.48 23.19 4.66
CA ILE A 303 17.08 22.80 4.88
C ILE A 303 16.64 22.12 3.59
N PHE A 304 16.52 20.80 3.64
CA PHE A 304 16.18 19.99 2.46
C PHE A 304 14.69 20.08 2.12
N ASN A 305 13.84 20.09 3.13
CA ASN A 305 12.41 20.27 2.98
C ASN A 305 11.81 20.85 4.28
N GLN A 306 10.99 21.88 4.13
CA GLN A 306 10.18 22.41 5.23
C GLN A 306 8.75 22.65 4.72
N PHE A 307 7.79 22.10 5.42
CA PHE A 307 6.40 22.14 4.99
C PHE A 307 5.50 22.27 6.22
N PHE A 308 4.53 23.17 6.14
CA PHE A 308 3.49 23.33 7.12
C PHE A 308 2.13 23.36 6.44
N MET A 309 1.22 22.48 6.86
CA MET A 309 -0.12 22.41 6.32
C MET A 309 -1.13 22.40 7.45
N ARG A 310 -2.20 23.18 7.27
CA ARG A 310 -3.39 23.09 8.10
C ARG A 310 -4.62 23.06 7.21
N THR A 311 -5.48 22.05 7.40
CA THR A 311 -6.75 21.94 6.70
C THR A 311 -7.90 21.81 7.67
N GLN A 312 -9.05 22.35 7.31
CA GLN A 312 -10.26 22.31 8.11
C GLN A 312 -11.44 21.95 7.21
N GLU A 313 -12.23 21.00 7.67
CA GLU A 313 -13.47 20.60 7.04
C GLU A 313 -14.61 20.66 8.05
N ALA A 314 -15.78 21.08 7.60
CA ALA A 314 -16.97 21.09 8.42
C ALA A 314 -18.21 20.77 7.58
N GLY A 315 -19.15 20.06 8.19
CA GLY A 315 -20.38 19.69 7.51
C GLY A 315 -21.55 19.49 8.45
N ILE A 316 -22.73 19.55 7.87
CA ILE A 316 -23.99 19.17 8.50
C ILE A 316 -24.64 18.05 7.70
N PHE A 317 -25.29 17.12 8.40
CA PHE A 317 -25.98 16.04 7.74
C PHE A 317 -27.40 15.84 8.31
N LEU A 318 -28.27 15.39 7.42
CA LEU A 318 -29.63 14.97 7.72
C LEU A 318 -29.84 13.58 7.15
N GLN A 319 -30.43 12.68 7.91
CA GLN A 319 -30.78 11.35 7.45
C GLN A 319 -32.11 10.92 8.03
N GLN A 320 -32.91 10.29 7.20
CA GLN A 320 -34.14 9.62 7.58
C GLN A 320 -34.09 8.16 7.11
N GLU A 321 -34.30 7.23 8.04
CA GLU A 321 -34.51 5.82 7.75
C GLU A 321 -35.94 5.45 8.14
N ALA A 322 -36.58 4.64 7.30
CA ALA A 322 -37.88 4.05 7.54
C ALA A 322 -37.78 2.53 7.39
N ASN A 323 -38.13 1.82 8.45
CA ASN A 323 -38.11 0.36 8.50
C ASN A 323 -39.56 -0.14 8.70
N PHE A 324 -40.13 -0.77 7.66
CA PHE A 324 -41.43 -1.41 7.70
C PHE A 324 -41.28 -2.87 8.07
N GLU A 325 -41.48 -3.21 9.33
CA GLU A 325 -41.51 -4.58 9.89
C GLU A 325 -40.29 -5.44 9.51
N ASP A 326 -39.12 -4.84 9.37
CA ASP A 326 -37.91 -5.48 8.86
C ASP A 326 -38.05 -6.11 7.46
N LYS A 327 -39.15 -5.81 6.75
CA LYS A 327 -39.45 -6.26 5.41
C LYS A 327 -38.90 -5.32 4.34
N ILE A 328 -39.07 -4.01 4.58
CA ILE A 328 -38.65 -2.95 3.67
C ILE A 328 -37.94 -1.89 4.49
N ILE A 329 -36.70 -1.60 4.12
CA ILE A 329 -35.87 -0.58 4.76
C ILE A 329 -35.46 0.44 3.70
N GLY A 330 -35.86 1.70 3.90
CA GLY A 330 -35.50 2.81 3.03
C GLY A 330 -34.74 3.86 3.81
N THR A 331 -33.68 4.43 3.21
CA THR A 331 -32.90 5.52 3.80
C THR A 331 -32.75 6.65 2.78
N LEU A 332 -32.99 7.88 3.22
CA LEU A 332 -32.69 9.12 2.49
C LEU A 332 -31.80 9.97 3.37
N GLY A 333 -30.81 10.61 2.77
CA GLY A 333 -29.95 11.51 3.51
C GLY A 333 -29.24 12.51 2.60
N VAL A 334 -28.75 13.58 3.20
CA VAL A 334 -27.92 14.58 2.55
C VAL A 334 -26.88 15.09 3.55
N ARG A 335 -25.69 15.31 3.05
CA ARG A 335 -24.62 15.96 3.80
C ARG A 335 -24.17 17.21 3.03
N PHE A 336 -23.99 18.30 3.74
CA PHE A 336 -23.46 19.55 3.21
C PHE A 336 -22.10 19.81 3.84
N ASP A 337 -21.07 19.82 3.02
CA ASP A 337 -19.68 19.96 3.46
C ASP A 337 -19.02 21.20 2.86
N LYS A 338 -18.12 21.79 3.64
CA LYS A 338 -17.17 22.81 3.20
C LYS A 338 -15.75 22.42 3.64
N SER A 339 -14.76 22.85 2.87
CA SER A 339 -13.34 22.59 3.15
C SER A 339 -12.51 23.84 2.89
N SER A 340 -11.50 24.09 3.72
CA SER A 340 -10.49 25.13 3.51
C SER A 340 -9.63 24.91 2.27
N LEU A 341 -9.71 23.72 1.66
CA LEU A 341 -8.99 23.37 0.43
C LEU A 341 -9.75 23.77 -0.86
N ASN A 342 -11.05 24.07 -0.76
CA ASN A 342 -11.86 24.46 -1.92
C ASN A 342 -11.51 25.87 -2.39
N GLY A 343 -11.76 26.16 -3.66
CA GLY A 343 -11.60 27.51 -4.22
C GLY A 343 -12.38 28.57 -3.43
N ASP A 344 -13.62 28.25 -3.05
CA ASP A 344 -14.41 29.04 -2.06
C ASP A 344 -14.55 28.19 -0.78
N PRO A 345 -13.82 28.49 0.29
CA PRO A 345 -13.87 27.74 1.55
C PRO A 345 -15.19 27.93 2.34
N SER A 346 -16.03 28.89 1.97
CA SER A 346 -17.33 29.10 2.59
C SER A 346 -18.46 28.32 1.94
N LYS A 347 -18.27 27.88 0.69
CA LYS A 347 -19.26 27.18 -0.13
C LYS A 347 -19.55 25.80 0.41
N LEU A 348 -20.83 25.53 0.62
CA LEU A 348 -21.34 24.20 0.98
C LEU A 348 -21.62 23.39 -0.29
N PHE A 349 -21.10 22.18 -0.35
CA PHE A 349 -21.36 21.19 -1.39
C PHE A 349 -22.29 20.12 -0.84
N ALA A 350 -23.35 19.79 -1.57
CA ALA A 350 -24.35 18.82 -1.15
C ALA A 350 -24.01 17.42 -1.71
N PHE A 351 -24.07 16.42 -0.84
CA PHE A 351 -23.84 15.01 -1.16
C PHE A 351 -25.04 14.17 -0.73
N PRO A 352 -26.02 13.96 -1.63
CA PRO A 352 -27.18 13.15 -1.36
C PRO A 352 -26.86 11.66 -1.33
N LYS A 353 -27.67 10.91 -0.56
CA LYS A 353 -27.69 9.44 -0.59
C LYS A 353 -29.12 8.93 -0.46
N ALA A 354 -29.39 7.79 -1.10
CA ALA A 354 -30.65 7.08 -1.00
C ALA A 354 -30.38 5.57 -1.08
N SER A 355 -31.10 4.77 -0.30
CA SER A 355 -31.05 3.32 -0.40
C SER A 355 -32.39 2.68 -0.10
N LEU A 356 -32.64 1.52 -0.72
CA LEU A 356 -33.79 0.68 -0.47
C LEU A 356 -33.35 -0.78 -0.43
N ALA A 357 -33.78 -1.50 0.59
CA ALA A 357 -33.57 -2.94 0.71
C ALA A 357 -34.91 -3.61 1.08
N MET A 358 -35.17 -4.77 0.47
CA MET A 358 -36.40 -5.52 0.70
C MET A 358 -36.04 -6.95 1.12
N ASN A 359 -36.49 -7.38 2.31
CA ASN A 359 -36.35 -8.76 2.75
C ASN A 359 -37.58 -9.58 2.30
N LEU A 360 -37.48 -10.13 1.09
CA LEU A 360 -38.63 -10.83 0.46
C LEU A 360 -39.03 -12.13 1.18
N THR A 361 -38.10 -12.75 1.91
CA THR A 361 -38.41 -13.95 2.71
C THR A 361 -39.25 -13.67 3.96
N SER A 362 -39.38 -12.38 4.35
CA SER A 362 -40.28 -11.97 5.43
C SER A 362 -41.76 -11.87 4.99
N PHE A 363 -42.06 -12.05 3.71
CA PHE A 363 -43.43 -12.06 3.18
C PHE A 363 -43.96 -13.50 3.08
N ASP A 364 -45.28 -13.69 3.26
CA ASP A 364 -45.89 -14.99 3.37
C ASP A 364 -45.70 -15.86 2.11
N PHE A 365 -45.55 -15.27 0.92
CA PHE A 365 -45.38 -16.02 -0.34
C PHE A 365 -44.04 -16.75 -0.47
N LEU A 366 -43.02 -16.39 0.34
CA LEU A 366 -41.73 -17.08 0.43
C LEU A 366 -41.51 -17.78 1.79
N LYS A 367 -42.48 -17.75 2.67
CA LYS A 367 -42.36 -18.40 3.96
C LYS A 367 -42.27 -19.92 3.78
N ASP A 368 -41.41 -20.56 4.57
CA ASP A 368 -41.17 -22.01 4.53
C ASP A 368 -40.64 -22.56 3.19
N HIS A 369 -40.09 -21.70 2.33
CA HIS A 369 -39.45 -22.10 1.09
C HIS A 369 -37.99 -22.53 1.32
N PHE A 370 -37.39 -23.23 0.34
CA PHE A 370 -35.95 -23.60 0.42
C PHE A 370 -35.03 -22.39 0.42
N ILE A 371 -35.51 -21.21 -0.01
CA ILE A 371 -34.85 -19.91 0.05
C ILE A 371 -35.05 -19.37 1.46
N SER A 372 -33.94 -19.27 2.21
CA SER A 372 -33.95 -18.75 3.59
C SER A 372 -33.67 -17.26 3.69
N GLN A 373 -33.10 -16.66 2.62
CA GLN A 373 -32.92 -15.23 2.49
C GLN A 373 -33.02 -14.83 1.02
N LEU A 374 -33.79 -13.79 0.74
CA LEU A 374 -33.80 -13.11 -0.56
C LEU A 374 -33.97 -11.62 -0.32
N LYS A 375 -32.86 -10.85 -0.47
CA LYS A 375 -32.82 -9.44 -0.14
C LYS A 375 -32.20 -8.63 -1.30
N PRO A 376 -33.03 -8.22 -2.29
CA PRO A 376 -32.60 -7.21 -3.25
C PRO A 376 -32.35 -5.86 -2.57
N ARG A 377 -31.36 -5.13 -3.06
CA ARG A 377 -30.97 -3.80 -2.57
C ARG A 377 -30.55 -2.91 -3.71
N ILE A 378 -30.83 -1.63 -3.58
CA ILE A 378 -30.35 -0.55 -4.43
C ILE A 378 -29.85 0.58 -3.55
N ALA A 379 -28.71 1.16 -3.89
CA ALA A 379 -28.16 2.30 -3.19
C ALA A 379 -27.57 3.31 -4.18
N TYR A 380 -27.76 4.58 -3.88
CA TYR A 380 -27.11 5.69 -4.57
C TYR A 380 -26.45 6.60 -3.53
N GLY A 381 -25.24 7.07 -3.83
CA GLY A 381 -24.52 8.01 -2.97
C GLY A 381 -23.55 8.89 -3.74
N GLU A 382 -23.36 10.09 -3.22
CA GLU A 382 -22.34 11.03 -3.70
C GLU A 382 -21.32 11.32 -2.59
N THR A 383 -20.06 11.53 -2.98
CA THR A 383 -18.96 11.90 -2.09
C THR A 383 -17.96 12.81 -2.80
N ALA A 384 -17.22 13.60 -2.03
CA ALA A 384 -16.15 14.46 -2.55
C ALA A 384 -14.75 13.88 -2.31
N GLY A 385 -13.85 14.11 -3.27
CA GLY A 385 -12.41 14.04 -3.09
C GLY A 385 -11.83 15.43 -2.76
N PRO A 386 -10.86 15.54 -1.84
CA PRO A 386 -10.32 16.84 -1.46
C PRO A 386 -9.48 17.44 -2.61
N VAL A 387 -9.51 18.77 -2.70
CA VAL A 387 -8.56 19.54 -3.51
C VAL A 387 -7.18 19.47 -2.86
N ALA A 388 -6.12 19.40 -3.66
CA ALA A 388 -4.76 19.38 -3.13
C ALA A 388 -4.44 20.71 -2.41
N PHE A 389 -3.72 20.63 -1.27
CA PHE A 389 -3.26 21.81 -0.56
C PHE A 389 -2.38 22.68 -1.46
N GLY A 390 -2.62 23.97 -1.49
CA GLY A 390 -1.89 24.92 -2.34
C GLY A 390 -2.42 25.07 -3.76
N ALA A 391 -3.39 24.27 -4.21
CA ALA A 391 -3.93 24.37 -5.57
C ALA A 391 -4.72 25.65 -5.84
N THR A 392 -5.19 26.35 -4.80
CA THR A 392 -6.05 27.55 -4.91
C THR A 392 -5.29 28.86 -4.92
N TYR A 393 -3.99 28.88 -4.60
CA TYR A 393 -3.19 30.10 -4.51
C TYR A 393 -1.81 29.94 -5.13
N SER A 394 -1.23 31.04 -5.65
CA SER A 394 0.14 31.09 -6.16
C SER A 394 1.08 31.38 -5.00
N SER A 395 2.05 30.50 -4.78
CA SER A 395 3.05 30.68 -3.73
C SER A 395 4.20 31.57 -4.16
N LEU A 396 4.84 32.22 -3.19
CA LEU A 396 6.14 32.87 -3.37
C LEU A 396 7.25 31.84 -3.09
N VAL A 397 8.28 31.87 -3.92
CA VAL A 397 9.48 31.06 -3.74
C VAL A 397 10.69 31.97 -3.53
N GLY A 398 11.56 31.61 -2.61
CA GLY A 398 12.82 32.33 -2.40
C GLY A 398 13.77 32.15 -3.59
N VAL A 399 14.31 33.24 -4.09
CA VAL A 399 15.27 33.20 -5.20
C VAL A 399 16.49 34.05 -4.83
N ASN A 400 17.66 33.65 -5.35
CA ASN A 400 18.86 34.45 -5.22
C ASN A 400 18.95 35.40 -6.43
N ILE A 401 18.97 36.71 -6.17
CA ILE A 401 19.07 37.73 -7.17
C ILE A 401 20.36 38.50 -6.90
N GLY A 402 21.43 38.24 -7.67
CA GLY A 402 22.73 38.91 -7.52
C GLY A 402 23.38 38.73 -6.14
N GLY A 403 23.20 37.60 -5.47
CA GLY A 403 23.71 37.33 -4.12
C GLY A 403 22.76 37.74 -2.97
N LEU A 404 21.65 38.41 -3.27
CA LEU A 404 20.67 38.83 -2.29
C LEU A 404 19.43 37.91 -2.33
N LEU A 405 18.83 37.70 -1.17
CA LEU A 405 17.57 36.99 -1.07
C LEU A 405 16.44 37.83 -1.65
N GLY A 406 15.78 37.32 -2.66
CA GLY A 406 14.57 37.87 -3.25
C GLY A 406 13.40 36.88 -3.20
N SER A 407 12.23 37.31 -3.65
CA SER A 407 11.06 36.44 -3.83
C SER A 407 10.55 36.51 -5.26
N SER A 408 10.21 35.37 -5.82
CA SER A 408 9.55 35.26 -7.12
C SER A 408 8.23 34.52 -6.96
N LEU A 409 7.27 34.72 -7.86
CA LEU A 409 6.09 33.86 -7.97
C LEU A 409 6.52 32.45 -8.40
N SER A 410 5.87 31.45 -7.81
CA SER A 410 5.97 30.07 -8.30
C SER A 410 5.56 30.00 -9.77
N THR A 411 6.14 29.09 -10.53
CA THR A 411 5.73 28.83 -11.91
C THR A 411 4.39 28.12 -12.01
N THR A 412 3.83 27.65 -10.90
CA THR A 412 2.47 27.11 -10.82
C THR A 412 1.51 28.15 -10.28
N VAL A 413 0.50 28.50 -11.07
CA VAL A 413 -0.54 29.46 -10.65
C VAL A 413 -1.69 28.74 -9.96
N GLY A 414 -2.19 29.34 -8.87
CA GLY A 414 -3.35 28.83 -8.15
C GLY A 414 -4.66 29.03 -8.93
N ASN A 415 -5.58 28.10 -8.78
CA ASN A 415 -6.91 28.13 -9.39
C ASN A 415 -8.00 28.33 -8.31
N VAL A 416 -8.46 29.55 -8.15
CA VAL A 416 -9.52 29.90 -7.17
C VAL A 416 -10.90 29.32 -7.54
N ASN A 417 -11.09 28.87 -8.76
CA ASN A 417 -12.35 28.28 -9.25
C ASN A 417 -12.37 26.76 -9.19
N ILE A 418 -11.34 26.15 -8.60
CA ILE A 418 -11.22 24.69 -8.52
C ILE A 418 -12.35 24.10 -7.66
N LEU A 419 -12.98 23.05 -8.18
CA LEU A 419 -14.05 22.32 -7.50
C LEU A 419 -13.51 21.03 -6.90
N PRO A 420 -14.08 20.51 -5.81
CA PRO A 420 -13.77 19.19 -5.32
C PRO A 420 -14.16 18.13 -6.37
N GLU A 421 -13.37 17.06 -6.47
CA GLU A 421 -13.76 15.91 -7.24
C GLU A 421 -15.03 15.29 -6.65
N THR A 422 -15.97 14.88 -7.48
CA THR A 422 -17.24 14.30 -7.02
C THR A 422 -17.40 12.90 -7.58
N ALA A 423 -17.49 11.90 -6.71
CA ALA A 423 -17.83 10.54 -7.08
C ALA A 423 -19.32 10.27 -6.82
N LYS A 424 -20.02 9.76 -7.84
CA LYS A 424 -21.42 9.36 -7.82
C LYS A 424 -21.50 7.88 -8.11
N GLU A 425 -22.11 7.13 -7.19
CA GLU A 425 -22.16 5.66 -7.29
C GLU A 425 -23.58 5.15 -7.16
N LEU A 426 -23.96 4.28 -8.09
CA LEU A 426 -25.21 3.49 -8.07
C LEU A 426 -24.82 2.03 -7.89
N GLU A 427 -25.35 1.40 -6.85
CA GLU A 427 -25.18 -0.02 -6.57
C GLU A 427 -26.50 -0.78 -6.67
N LEU A 428 -26.47 -1.93 -7.32
CA LEU A 428 -27.56 -2.91 -7.36
C LEU A 428 -27.04 -4.20 -6.73
N GLY A 429 -27.72 -4.70 -5.71
CA GLY A 429 -27.28 -5.88 -4.99
C GLY A 429 -28.41 -6.86 -4.72
N VAL A 430 -28.03 -8.12 -4.50
CA VAL A 430 -28.93 -9.15 -4.00
C VAL A 430 -28.18 -10.07 -3.05
N ASP A 431 -28.80 -10.35 -1.91
CA ASP A 431 -28.32 -11.33 -0.95
C ASP A 431 -29.29 -12.51 -0.96
N VAL A 432 -28.77 -13.71 -1.26
CA VAL A 432 -29.54 -14.94 -1.39
C VAL A 432 -28.99 -15.98 -0.44
N GLY A 433 -29.84 -16.50 0.46
CA GLY A 433 -29.53 -17.62 1.33
C GLY A 433 -30.44 -18.80 1.01
N ILE A 434 -29.87 -19.98 0.92
CA ILE A 434 -30.63 -21.21 0.70
C ILE A 434 -30.25 -22.29 1.71
N LEU A 435 -31.10 -23.32 1.85
CA LEU A 435 -30.88 -24.46 2.75
C LEU A 435 -30.61 -23.99 4.19
N LYS A 436 -31.45 -23.10 4.72
CA LYS A 436 -31.31 -22.49 6.05
C LYS A 436 -29.99 -21.77 6.22
N ASN A 437 -29.58 -20.97 5.20
CA ASN A 437 -28.35 -20.24 5.10
C ASN A 437 -27.06 -21.09 5.11
N ARG A 438 -27.17 -22.40 4.81
CA ARG A 438 -25.98 -23.23 4.60
C ARG A 438 -25.22 -22.85 3.34
N LEU A 439 -25.87 -22.20 2.39
CA LEU A 439 -25.25 -21.58 1.23
C LEU A 439 -25.81 -20.16 1.08
N SER A 440 -24.94 -19.18 0.99
CA SER A 440 -25.29 -17.76 0.79
C SER A 440 -24.49 -17.16 -0.36
N LEU A 441 -25.18 -16.40 -1.19
CA LEU A 441 -24.61 -15.60 -2.29
C LEU A 441 -24.91 -14.13 -2.03
N GLU A 442 -23.88 -13.30 -2.06
CA GLU A 442 -23.98 -11.85 -2.14
C GLU A 442 -23.47 -11.42 -3.51
N ALA A 443 -24.27 -10.70 -4.28
CA ALA A 443 -23.88 -10.18 -5.58
C ALA A 443 -24.17 -8.68 -5.64
N THR A 444 -23.20 -7.92 -6.11
CA THR A 444 -23.29 -6.47 -6.29
C THR A 444 -22.76 -6.08 -7.65
N TYR A 445 -23.52 -5.26 -8.37
CA TYR A 445 -23.08 -4.54 -9.54
C TYR A 445 -23.10 -3.04 -9.24
N TYR A 446 -22.04 -2.34 -9.61
CA TYR A 446 -21.94 -0.90 -9.37
C TYR A 446 -21.50 -0.13 -10.60
N ILE A 447 -21.95 1.12 -10.66
CA ILE A 447 -21.50 2.13 -11.62
C ILE A 447 -21.09 3.36 -10.80
N LYS A 448 -19.80 3.70 -10.86
CA LYS A 448 -19.21 4.85 -10.20
C LYS A 448 -18.67 5.82 -11.23
N ASN A 449 -19.20 7.03 -11.26
CA ASN A 449 -18.71 8.11 -12.11
C ASN A 449 -18.03 9.17 -11.24
N THR A 450 -16.77 9.48 -11.56
CA THR A 450 -16.02 10.57 -10.92
C THR A 450 -16.01 11.75 -11.85
N ALA A 451 -16.68 12.82 -11.45
CA ALA A 451 -16.70 14.09 -12.17
C ALA A 451 -15.72 15.10 -11.53
N ASN A 452 -15.39 16.15 -12.25
CA ASN A 452 -14.46 17.19 -11.81
C ASN A 452 -13.07 16.67 -11.41
N ASN A 453 -12.63 15.58 -12.00
CA ASN A 453 -11.31 15.03 -11.69
C ASN A 453 -10.22 16.05 -12.00
N ILE A 454 -9.36 16.30 -11.00
CA ILE A 454 -8.37 17.38 -11.03
C ILE A 454 -7.13 16.89 -11.76
N GLN A 455 -6.75 17.60 -12.82
CA GLN A 455 -5.57 17.30 -13.62
C GLN A 455 -4.65 18.51 -13.72
N PRO A 456 -3.34 18.31 -13.88
CA PRO A 456 -2.42 19.39 -14.22
C PRO A 456 -2.71 19.90 -15.64
N LEU A 457 -2.83 21.21 -15.77
CA LEU A 457 -2.96 21.91 -17.04
C LEU A 457 -1.68 22.69 -17.32
N ASN A 458 -0.99 22.35 -18.39
CA ASN A 458 0.17 23.12 -18.87
C ASN A 458 -0.32 24.44 -19.48
N LEU A 459 0.34 25.52 -19.10
CA LEU A 459 0.03 26.87 -19.55
C LEU A 459 1.11 27.36 -20.55
N SER A 460 0.72 28.27 -21.43
CA SER A 460 1.70 28.92 -22.31
C SER A 460 2.70 29.73 -21.45
N PRO A 461 4.02 29.59 -21.67
CA PRO A 461 5.03 30.36 -20.97
C PRO A 461 4.85 31.90 -21.06
N SER A 462 4.15 32.39 -22.08
CA SER A 462 3.77 33.80 -22.24
C SER A 462 2.87 34.32 -21.14
N SER A 463 2.20 33.44 -20.39
CA SER A 463 1.41 33.79 -19.19
C SER A 463 2.26 34.11 -17.97
N GLY A 464 3.57 33.83 -17.98
CA GLY A 464 4.46 33.88 -16.83
C GLY A 464 4.38 32.63 -15.93
N PHE A 465 3.54 31.65 -16.28
CA PHE A 465 3.37 30.40 -15.53
C PHE A 465 3.51 29.20 -16.45
N THR A 466 3.86 28.04 -15.86
CA THR A 466 4.02 26.79 -16.60
C THR A 466 2.84 25.84 -16.41
N SER A 467 2.17 25.91 -15.26
CA SER A 467 1.08 24.97 -14.93
C SER A 467 0.06 25.53 -13.94
N THR A 468 -1.11 24.91 -13.95
CA THR A 468 -2.16 25.06 -12.93
C THR A 468 -2.88 23.73 -12.72
N SER A 469 -3.64 23.60 -11.63
CA SER A 469 -4.56 22.46 -11.42
C SER A 469 -5.97 22.85 -11.84
N SER A 470 -6.66 21.97 -12.57
CA SER A 470 -8.02 22.26 -13.07
C SER A 470 -8.87 20.98 -13.16
N ASN A 471 -10.19 21.16 -13.11
CA ASN A 471 -11.16 20.06 -13.22
C ASN A 471 -11.38 19.70 -14.70
N LEU A 472 -10.61 18.75 -15.22
CA LEU A 472 -10.49 18.51 -16.66
C LEU A 472 -10.89 17.12 -17.10
N ALA A 473 -11.09 16.16 -16.18
CA ALA A 473 -11.39 14.80 -16.55
C ALA A 473 -12.62 14.25 -15.80
N GLU A 474 -13.22 13.24 -16.44
CA GLU A 474 -14.25 12.40 -15.84
C GLU A 474 -13.87 10.93 -16.02
N LEU A 475 -14.12 10.12 -14.98
CA LEU A 475 -13.84 8.69 -14.99
C LEU A 475 -15.13 7.92 -14.78
N SER A 476 -15.31 6.82 -15.51
CA SER A 476 -16.41 5.87 -15.32
C SER A 476 -15.82 4.52 -14.91
N ASN A 477 -16.25 4.01 -13.77
CA ASN A 477 -15.87 2.70 -13.26
C ASN A 477 -17.12 1.82 -13.11
N LYS A 478 -17.10 0.64 -13.73
CA LYS A 478 -18.16 -0.36 -13.64
C LYS A 478 -17.58 -1.63 -13.08
N GLY A 479 -18.24 -2.21 -12.08
CA GLY A 479 -17.73 -3.40 -11.45
C GLY A 479 -18.82 -4.37 -11.02
N ILE A 480 -18.37 -5.61 -10.79
CA ILE A 480 -19.17 -6.69 -10.23
C ILE A 480 -18.40 -7.33 -9.08
N GLU A 481 -19.07 -7.59 -7.98
CA GLU A 481 -18.56 -8.27 -6.81
C GLU A 481 -19.48 -9.43 -6.44
N LEU A 482 -18.91 -10.61 -6.26
CA LEU A 482 -19.62 -11.81 -5.87
C LEU A 482 -18.95 -12.44 -4.66
N SER A 483 -19.73 -12.84 -3.67
CA SER A 483 -19.28 -13.58 -2.51
C SER A 483 -20.20 -14.78 -2.30
N LEU A 484 -19.67 -15.98 -2.52
CA LEU A 484 -20.35 -17.24 -2.28
C LEU A 484 -19.76 -17.87 -1.01
N SER A 485 -20.59 -17.99 0.03
CA SER A 485 -20.20 -18.57 1.32
C SER A 485 -21.06 -19.76 1.64
N GLY A 486 -20.50 -20.78 2.28
CA GLY A 486 -21.28 -21.94 2.65
C GLY A 486 -20.59 -22.86 3.64
N THR A 487 -21.43 -23.76 4.20
CA THR A 487 -21.02 -24.87 5.03
C THR A 487 -21.42 -26.17 4.30
N PRO A 488 -20.62 -26.63 3.29
CA PRO A 488 -20.98 -27.79 2.47
C PRO A 488 -21.17 -29.05 3.30
N PHE A 489 -20.32 -29.24 4.31
CA PHE A 489 -20.39 -30.36 5.23
C PHE A 489 -20.38 -29.89 6.68
N GLU A 490 -21.32 -30.42 7.45
CA GLU A 490 -21.40 -30.25 8.89
C GLU A 490 -21.91 -31.55 9.52
N ARG A 491 -21.03 -32.17 10.29
CA ARG A 491 -21.27 -33.35 11.11
C ARG A 491 -20.65 -33.15 12.47
N GLU A 492 -20.92 -34.01 13.41
CA GLU A 492 -20.45 -33.90 14.78
C GLU A 492 -18.94 -33.67 14.92
N ASN A 493 -18.13 -34.37 14.10
CA ASN A 493 -16.67 -34.34 14.16
C ASN A 493 -16.01 -33.69 12.95
N PHE A 494 -16.80 -33.11 12.04
CA PHE A 494 -16.25 -32.46 10.86
C PHE A 494 -17.16 -31.33 10.38
N LYS A 495 -16.59 -30.12 10.31
CA LYS A 495 -17.26 -28.95 9.74
C LYS A 495 -16.35 -28.30 8.71
N TRP A 496 -16.90 -28.06 7.53
CA TRP A 496 -16.22 -27.35 6.46
C TRP A 496 -16.96 -26.05 6.14
N ASN A 497 -16.31 -24.91 6.34
CA ASN A 497 -16.78 -23.60 5.91
C ASN A 497 -15.93 -23.15 4.73
N SER A 498 -16.56 -22.66 3.68
CA SER A 498 -15.92 -22.21 2.45
C SER A 498 -16.45 -20.86 2.03
N ARG A 499 -15.57 -19.99 1.53
CA ARG A 499 -15.93 -18.72 0.94
C ARG A 499 -15.13 -18.47 -0.33
N LEU A 500 -15.84 -18.21 -1.42
CA LEU A 500 -15.31 -17.82 -2.71
C LEU A 500 -15.73 -16.37 -2.98
N MET A 501 -14.74 -15.49 -3.21
CA MET A 501 -14.98 -14.11 -3.60
C MET A 501 -14.44 -13.89 -5.01
N PHE A 502 -15.17 -13.13 -5.80
CA PHE A 502 -14.80 -12.72 -7.15
C PHE A 502 -15.12 -11.24 -7.31
N TRP A 503 -14.18 -10.47 -7.88
CA TRP A 503 -14.45 -9.09 -8.24
C TRP A 503 -13.74 -8.70 -9.53
N LYS A 504 -14.40 -7.82 -10.25
CA LYS A 504 -13.92 -7.21 -11.49
C LYS A 504 -14.36 -5.76 -11.52
N ASN A 505 -13.45 -4.88 -11.90
CA ASN A 505 -13.77 -3.48 -12.21
C ASN A 505 -13.14 -3.08 -13.53
N ASP A 506 -13.74 -2.10 -14.20
CA ASP A 506 -13.31 -1.55 -15.49
C ASP A 506 -13.41 -0.03 -15.42
N ILE A 507 -12.27 0.65 -15.42
CA ILE A 507 -12.18 2.11 -15.30
C ILE A 507 -11.81 2.69 -16.65
N THR A 508 -12.64 3.60 -17.14
CA THR A 508 -12.45 4.30 -18.42
C THR A 508 -12.41 5.82 -18.19
N ILE A 509 -11.57 6.51 -18.93
CA ILE A 509 -11.53 7.98 -18.99
C ILE A 509 -12.70 8.41 -19.90
N SER A 510 -13.84 8.77 -19.29
CA SER A 510 -15.06 9.07 -20.04
C SER A 510 -15.05 10.45 -20.71
N LYS A 511 -14.22 11.38 -20.16
CA LYS A 511 -14.01 12.72 -20.72
C LYS A 511 -12.64 13.23 -20.36
N LEU A 512 -12.01 13.95 -21.27
CA LEU A 512 -10.73 14.61 -21.08
C LEU A 512 -10.75 16.00 -21.74
N GLY A 513 -10.77 17.06 -20.94
CA GLY A 513 -10.85 18.46 -21.40
C GLY A 513 -9.52 19.06 -21.89
N ILE A 514 -8.48 18.23 -22.05
CA ILE A 514 -7.15 18.59 -22.56
C ILE A 514 -6.70 17.58 -23.61
N PRO A 515 -5.71 17.91 -24.45
CA PRO A 515 -5.12 16.97 -25.37
C PRO A 515 -4.60 15.70 -24.68
N THR A 516 -4.56 14.59 -25.40
CA THR A 516 -3.97 13.33 -24.96
C THR A 516 -2.56 13.56 -24.42
N TYR A 517 -2.26 12.99 -23.24
CA TYR A 517 -0.94 13.08 -22.62
C TYR A 517 -0.59 11.78 -21.88
N THR A 518 0.63 11.68 -21.40
CA THR A 518 1.10 10.57 -20.58
C THR A 518 1.47 11.02 -19.18
N THR A 519 1.30 10.14 -18.20
CA THR A 519 1.58 10.41 -16.79
C THR A 519 2.20 9.19 -16.10
N GLY A 520 2.97 9.42 -15.03
CA GLY A 520 3.62 8.37 -14.26
C GLY A 520 4.70 7.62 -15.05
N GLY A 521 5.36 6.67 -14.39
CA GLY A 521 6.44 5.91 -14.99
C GLY A 521 7.74 6.70 -15.15
N PHE A 522 8.57 6.21 -16.08
CA PHE A 522 9.89 6.78 -16.37
C PHE A 522 9.99 7.39 -17.79
N GLY A 523 8.84 7.83 -18.32
CA GLY A 523 8.73 8.39 -19.65
C GLY A 523 8.49 7.34 -20.74
N VAL A 524 8.38 7.82 -21.96
CA VAL A 524 7.91 7.02 -23.12
C VAL A 524 8.86 5.90 -23.52
N SER A 525 10.13 5.99 -23.17
CA SER A 525 11.12 4.93 -23.45
C SER A 525 10.99 3.73 -22.50
N TYR A 526 10.64 3.99 -21.24
CA TYR A 526 10.58 2.98 -20.18
C TYR A 526 9.16 2.57 -19.78
N GLY A 527 8.15 3.14 -20.43
CA GLY A 527 6.75 2.90 -20.11
C GLY A 527 6.14 4.00 -19.24
N THR A 528 4.98 4.45 -19.67
CA THR A 528 4.18 5.48 -19.02
C THR A 528 2.70 5.16 -19.24
N PHE A 529 1.79 5.90 -18.60
CA PHE A 529 0.36 5.63 -18.65
C PHE A 529 -0.35 6.66 -19.52
N LEU A 530 -1.16 6.19 -20.48
CA LEU A 530 -1.87 7.02 -21.41
C LEU A 530 -3.14 7.63 -20.78
N MET A 531 -3.25 8.95 -20.87
CA MET A 531 -4.46 9.70 -20.54
C MET A 531 -5.10 10.17 -21.85
N LYS A 532 -6.13 9.45 -22.29
CA LYS A 532 -6.87 9.71 -23.54
C LYS A 532 -8.35 9.42 -23.32
N GLU A 533 -9.21 10.30 -23.82
CA GLU A 533 -10.66 10.10 -23.77
C GLU A 533 -11.06 8.80 -24.48
N GLY A 534 -11.94 8.04 -23.85
CA GLY A 534 -12.41 6.73 -24.30
C GLY A 534 -11.49 5.56 -23.95
N GLU A 535 -10.24 5.81 -23.52
CA GLU A 535 -9.30 4.76 -23.17
C GLU A 535 -9.47 4.27 -21.72
N LYS A 536 -9.02 3.04 -21.48
CA LYS A 536 -8.99 2.48 -20.13
C LYS A 536 -7.90 3.14 -19.31
N LEU A 537 -8.23 3.51 -18.08
CA LEU A 537 -7.22 3.98 -17.12
C LEU A 537 -6.18 2.87 -16.90
N GLY A 538 -4.89 3.24 -16.86
CA GLY A 538 -3.80 2.28 -16.67
C GLY A 538 -3.31 1.64 -17.97
N THR A 539 -3.70 2.16 -19.16
CA THR A 539 -3.12 1.75 -20.45
C THR A 539 -1.64 2.16 -20.49
N ILE A 540 -0.77 1.15 -20.55
CA ILE A 540 0.68 1.30 -20.60
C ILE A 540 1.10 1.55 -22.05
N VAL A 541 1.84 2.62 -22.27
CA VAL A 541 2.31 3.01 -23.60
C VAL A 541 3.79 3.35 -23.58
N GLY A 542 4.39 3.26 -24.75
CA GLY A 542 5.72 3.78 -25.03
C GLY A 542 5.82 4.35 -26.42
N ASN A 543 6.93 5.01 -26.67
CA ASN A 543 7.28 5.55 -27.98
C ASN A 543 8.77 5.31 -28.24
N PRO A 544 9.13 4.16 -28.80
CA PRO A 544 10.53 3.79 -29.02
C PRO A 544 11.23 4.70 -30.03
N GLN A 545 10.50 5.38 -30.90
CA GLN A 545 11.06 6.31 -31.88
C GLN A 545 11.03 7.78 -31.43
N ILE A 546 10.38 8.04 -30.28
CA ILE A 546 10.25 9.38 -29.66
C ILE A 546 9.58 10.40 -30.62
N ASN A 547 8.65 9.95 -31.42
CA ASN A 547 7.87 10.83 -32.28
C ASN A 547 6.78 11.54 -31.45
N PRO A 548 6.66 12.87 -31.50
CA PRO A 548 5.66 13.58 -30.73
C PRO A 548 4.23 13.11 -31.05
N GLY A 549 3.46 12.74 -30.02
CA GLY A 549 2.05 12.35 -30.16
C GLY A 549 1.81 10.91 -30.65
N GLU A 550 2.84 10.15 -30.97
CA GLU A 550 2.73 8.73 -31.32
C GLU A 550 2.97 7.86 -30.08
N TYR A 551 2.06 6.92 -29.80
CA TYR A 551 2.17 6.00 -28.68
C TYR A 551 1.83 4.58 -29.13
N THR A 552 2.72 3.65 -28.80
CA THR A 552 2.45 2.21 -28.96
C THR A 552 1.90 1.67 -27.65
N VAL A 553 0.73 1.03 -27.70
CA VAL A 553 0.13 0.35 -26.54
C VAL A 553 0.88 -0.94 -26.28
N TRP A 554 1.42 -1.08 -25.07
CA TRP A 554 2.15 -2.27 -24.64
C TRP A 554 1.30 -3.19 -23.75
N GLY A 555 0.28 -2.66 -23.08
CA GLY A 555 -0.61 -3.42 -22.23
C GLY A 555 -1.55 -2.52 -21.42
N ASN A 556 -2.26 -3.11 -20.48
CA ASN A 556 -3.07 -2.38 -19.49
C ASN A 556 -2.86 -2.98 -18.11
N SER A 557 -2.65 -2.13 -17.11
CA SER A 557 -2.34 -2.54 -15.73
C SER A 557 -3.55 -3.07 -14.96
N GLN A 558 -4.78 -2.84 -15.43
CA GLN A 558 -5.97 -3.33 -14.76
C GLN A 558 -6.12 -4.85 -14.89
N PRO A 559 -6.37 -5.59 -13.81
CA PRO A 559 -6.67 -7.01 -13.89
C PRO A 559 -8.01 -7.26 -14.59
N LYS A 560 -8.11 -8.39 -15.29
CA LYS A 560 -9.38 -8.85 -15.87
C LYS A 560 -10.37 -9.26 -14.82
N PHE A 561 -9.88 -9.86 -13.72
CA PHE A 561 -10.61 -10.17 -12.48
C PHE A 561 -9.64 -10.55 -11.37
N ASN A 562 -10.15 -10.55 -10.15
CA ASN A 562 -9.52 -11.13 -8.98
C ASN A 562 -10.48 -12.14 -8.33
N MET A 563 -9.92 -13.20 -7.73
CA MET A 563 -10.66 -14.18 -6.93
C MET A 563 -9.89 -14.53 -5.68
N SER A 564 -10.62 -14.79 -4.60
CA SER A 564 -10.02 -15.41 -3.41
C SER A 564 -10.87 -16.58 -2.93
N PHE A 565 -10.22 -17.63 -2.45
CA PHE A 565 -10.85 -18.86 -2.00
C PHE A 565 -10.35 -19.22 -0.61
N ASN A 566 -11.19 -18.98 0.39
CA ASN A 566 -10.92 -19.24 1.80
C ASN A 566 -11.66 -20.51 2.24
N ASN A 567 -10.96 -21.39 2.94
CA ASN A 567 -11.51 -22.61 3.50
C ASN A 567 -11.06 -22.81 4.93
N ASN A 568 -12.01 -23.22 5.78
CA ASN A 568 -11.78 -23.56 7.16
C ASN A 568 -12.42 -24.92 7.46
N PHE A 569 -11.66 -25.82 8.04
CA PHE A 569 -12.07 -27.16 8.43
C PHE A 569 -11.89 -27.30 9.93
N THR A 570 -12.97 -27.62 10.65
CA THR A 570 -12.89 -28.03 12.05
C THR A 570 -13.02 -29.55 12.10
N ILE A 571 -12.03 -30.23 12.66
CA ILE A 571 -11.90 -31.68 12.69
C ILE A 571 -11.86 -32.11 14.16
N TYR A 572 -12.68 -33.09 14.53
CA TYR A 572 -12.84 -33.57 15.90
C TYR A 572 -13.03 -32.47 16.95
N LYS A 573 -13.67 -31.35 16.56
CA LYS A 573 -13.95 -30.17 17.42
C LYS A 573 -12.70 -29.41 17.91
N ASN A 574 -11.51 -30.00 17.78
CA ASN A 574 -10.27 -29.53 18.40
C ASN A 574 -9.22 -29.06 17.40
N PHE A 575 -9.28 -29.54 16.16
CA PHE A 575 -8.34 -29.16 15.12
C PHE A 575 -8.99 -28.23 14.12
N ASP A 576 -8.38 -27.07 13.90
CA ASP A 576 -8.77 -26.12 12.86
C ASP A 576 -7.69 -26.09 11.79
N PHE A 577 -8.04 -26.46 10.57
CA PHE A 577 -7.20 -26.33 9.39
C PHE A 577 -7.79 -25.28 8.48
N SER A 578 -6.96 -24.33 8.01
CA SER A 578 -7.40 -23.25 7.10
C SER A 578 -6.41 -23.02 5.98
N PHE A 579 -6.90 -22.59 4.84
CA PHE A 579 -6.06 -22.05 3.77
C PHE A 579 -6.78 -20.97 2.98
N LEU A 580 -5.97 -20.05 2.39
CA LEU A 580 -6.42 -18.97 1.53
C LEU A 580 -5.62 -18.98 0.23
N PHE A 581 -6.33 -19.18 -0.87
CA PHE A 581 -5.82 -18.92 -2.22
C PHE A 581 -6.27 -17.56 -2.72
N ASP A 582 -5.41 -16.89 -3.46
CA ASP A 582 -5.67 -15.63 -4.14
C ASP A 582 -5.23 -15.74 -5.60
N TRP A 583 -6.11 -15.35 -6.52
CA TRP A 583 -5.90 -15.41 -7.96
C TRP A 583 -6.19 -14.06 -8.59
N LYS A 584 -5.16 -13.45 -9.17
CA LYS A 584 -5.26 -12.30 -10.05
C LYS A 584 -5.09 -12.76 -11.48
N LYS A 585 -6.02 -12.41 -12.36
CA LYS A 585 -5.93 -12.71 -13.79
C LYS A 585 -5.81 -11.42 -14.58
N GLY A 586 -4.79 -11.34 -15.46
CA GLY A 586 -4.52 -10.15 -16.26
C GLY A 586 -3.87 -9.03 -15.46
N GLY A 587 -3.81 -7.85 -16.09
CA GLY A 587 -2.94 -6.77 -15.67
C GLY A 587 -1.52 -6.98 -16.18
N TYR A 588 -0.87 -5.89 -16.53
CA TYR A 588 0.52 -5.89 -16.98
C TYR A 588 1.36 -5.01 -16.07
N ASN A 589 2.59 -5.43 -15.82
CA ASN A 589 3.61 -4.62 -15.14
C ASN A 589 4.76 -4.34 -16.10
N VAL A 590 5.38 -3.18 -15.93
CA VAL A 590 6.65 -2.84 -16.58
C VAL A 590 7.78 -3.35 -15.72
N ASN A 591 8.47 -4.41 -16.13
CA ASN A 591 9.51 -5.08 -15.38
C ASN A 591 10.91 -4.50 -15.72
N LEU A 592 11.20 -3.32 -15.17
CA LEU A 592 12.52 -2.70 -15.34
C LEU A 592 13.62 -3.39 -14.52
N THR A 593 13.24 -4.22 -13.55
CA THR A 593 14.21 -5.09 -12.86
C THR A 593 14.84 -6.07 -13.83
N ASN A 594 14.04 -6.71 -14.68
CA ASN A 594 14.55 -7.63 -15.69
C ASN A 594 15.36 -6.91 -16.80
N LEU A 595 14.95 -5.69 -17.16
CA LEU A 595 15.75 -4.83 -18.05
C LEU A 595 17.14 -4.61 -17.47
N ASN A 596 17.25 -4.18 -16.21
CA ASN A 596 18.53 -3.95 -15.55
C ASN A 596 19.38 -5.24 -15.44
N LEU A 597 18.73 -6.39 -15.23
CA LEU A 597 19.39 -7.68 -15.21
C LEU A 597 19.98 -8.06 -16.58
N ASP A 598 19.27 -7.75 -17.67
CA ASP A 598 19.76 -7.99 -19.03
C ASP A 598 20.91 -7.03 -19.37
N GLU A 599 20.82 -5.75 -19.02
CA GLU A 599 21.91 -4.79 -19.19
C GLU A 599 23.18 -5.18 -18.41
N GLY A 600 23.01 -5.79 -17.23
CA GLY A 600 24.13 -6.32 -16.43
C GLY A 600 24.62 -7.71 -16.84
N GLY A 601 23.94 -8.35 -17.80
CA GLY A 601 24.24 -9.73 -18.20
C GLY A 601 23.87 -10.78 -17.16
N ASN A 602 23.06 -10.44 -16.16
CA ASN A 602 22.78 -11.26 -14.99
C ASN A 602 21.35 -11.86 -14.97
N SER A 603 20.53 -11.68 -16.01
CA SER A 603 19.25 -12.34 -16.06
C SER A 603 19.39 -13.86 -16.23
N LYS A 604 18.45 -14.60 -15.68
CA LYS A 604 18.52 -16.05 -15.52
C LYS A 604 18.68 -16.86 -16.82
N ASP A 605 18.25 -16.32 -17.92
CA ASP A 605 18.29 -16.97 -19.24
C ASP A 605 19.04 -16.12 -20.27
N TRP A 606 19.91 -15.22 -19.80
CA TRP A 606 20.56 -14.23 -20.66
C TRP A 606 21.30 -14.86 -21.86
N PHE A 607 22.11 -15.90 -21.58
CA PHE A 607 22.97 -16.54 -22.59
C PHE A 607 22.26 -17.71 -23.31
N GLY A 608 21.02 -18.07 -22.90
CA GLY A 608 20.22 -19.04 -23.61
C GLY A 608 19.81 -18.54 -25.00
N ASP A 609 19.60 -19.46 -25.91
CA ASP A 609 19.06 -19.18 -27.27
C ASP A 609 17.72 -19.90 -27.44
N ARG A 610 16.62 -19.19 -27.15
CA ARG A 610 15.26 -19.75 -27.18
C ARG A 610 14.75 -19.95 -28.61
N ASN A 611 15.22 -19.12 -29.54
CA ASN A 611 14.76 -19.12 -30.92
C ASN A 611 15.63 -19.98 -31.85
N GLY A 612 16.82 -20.41 -31.39
CA GLY A 612 17.79 -21.18 -32.19
C GLY A 612 18.44 -20.38 -33.31
N ASP A 613 18.50 -19.05 -33.16
CA ASP A 613 19.08 -18.15 -34.17
C ASP A 613 20.56 -17.76 -33.89
N GLY A 614 21.13 -18.28 -32.82
CA GLY A 614 22.49 -18.00 -32.38
C GLY A 614 22.65 -16.67 -31.64
N ILE A 615 21.53 -15.97 -31.32
CA ILE A 615 21.56 -14.72 -30.58
C ILE A 615 21.07 -15.00 -29.14
N PRO A 616 21.85 -14.64 -28.10
CA PRO A 616 21.42 -14.80 -26.72
C PRO A 616 20.12 -14.08 -26.40
N ASN A 617 19.26 -14.69 -25.54
CA ASN A 617 17.98 -14.14 -25.14
C ASN A 617 18.09 -12.73 -24.55
N GLY A 618 19.10 -12.46 -23.73
CA GLY A 618 19.32 -11.12 -23.18
C GLY A 618 19.61 -10.09 -24.25
N LYS A 619 20.41 -10.46 -25.28
CA LYS A 619 20.67 -9.59 -26.42
C LYS A 619 19.42 -9.36 -27.30
N GLN A 620 18.60 -10.38 -27.48
CA GLN A 620 17.33 -10.25 -28.21
C GLN A 620 16.33 -9.32 -27.48
N ARG A 621 16.37 -9.29 -26.13
CA ARG A 621 15.54 -8.38 -25.32
C ARG A 621 16.11 -6.98 -25.20
N GLU A 622 17.38 -6.78 -25.51
CA GLU A 622 18.01 -5.46 -25.50
C GLU A 622 17.19 -4.48 -26.33
N PRO A 623 16.88 -3.29 -25.78
CA PRO A 623 16.02 -2.33 -26.49
C PRO A 623 16.66 -1.83 -27.78
N GLU A 624 16.01 -2.08 -28.92
CA GLU A 624 16.38 -1.50 -30.20
C GLU A 624 15.17 -0.71 -30.78
N PRO A 625 15.23 0.60 -30.92
CA PRO A 625 16.32 1.48 -30.47
C PRO A 625 16.46 1.51 -28.93
N PHE A 626 17.63 1.90 -28.47
CA PHE A 626 17.96 2.01 -27.06
C PHE A 626 16.82 2.70 -26.26
N ASN A 627 16.49 2.13 -25.08
CA ASN A 627 15.41 2.57 -24.22
C ASN A 627 13.97 2.20 -24.67
N ASN A 628 13.78 1.14 -25.42
CA ASN A 628 12.45 0.59 -25.69
C ASN A 628 12.11 -0.54 -24.71
N ALA A 629 11.54 -0.21 -23.56
CA ALA A 629 11.17 -1.19 -22.54
C ALA A 629 9.88 -1.98 -22.84
N GLY A 630 9.29 -1.88 -24.03
CA GLY A 630 8.06 -2.59 -24.37
C GLY A 630 8.17 -4.12 -24.26
N ARG A 631 9.36 -4.68 -24.46
CA ARG A 631 9.64 -6.12 -24.30
C ARG A 631 9.63 -6.60 -22.83
N PHE A 632 9.67 -5.67 -21.89
CA PHE A 632 9.63 -5.92 -20.45
C PHE A 632 8.25 -5.63 -19.85
N VAL A 633 7.22 -5.42 -20.68
CA VAL A 633 5.83 -5.32 -20.23
C VAL A 633 5.24 -6.73 -20.17
N GLU A 634 5.08 -7.25 -18.98
CA GLU A 634 4.77 -8.65 -18.71
C GLU A 634 3.39 -8.84 -18.05
N ASP A 635 2.74 -10.00 -18.34
CA ASP A 635 1.50 -10.42 -17.68
C ASP A 635 1.74 -10.63 -16.18
N ALA A 636 1.08 -9.83 -15.35
CA ALA A 636 1.17 -9.84 -13.90
C ALA A 636 0.13 -10.78 -13.22
N SER A 637 -0.39 -11.77 -13.97
CA SER A 637 -1.27 -12.80 -13.42
C SER A 637 -0.54 -13.71 -12.43
N TYR A 638 -1.25 -14.11 -11.37
CA TYR A 638 -0.72 -15.09 -10.41
C TYR A 638 -1.83 -15.89 -9.73
N ILE A 639 -1.46 -17.03 -9.18
CA ILE A 639 -2.18 -17.76 -8.14
C ILE A 639 -1.23 -17.88 -6.94
N LYS A 640 -1.67 -17.40 -5.76
CA LYS A 640 -0.90 -17.44 -4.53
C LYS A 640 -1.61 -18.23 -3.45
N LEU A 641 -0.85 -19.08 -2.75
CA LEU A 641 -1.25 -19.63 -1.46
C LEU A 641 -0.81 -18.63 -0.38
N ARG A 642 -1.75 -17.76 0.02
CA ARG A 642 -1.50 -16.65 0.94
C ARG A 642 -1.25 -17.10 2.35
N GLU A 643 -2.04 -18.07 2.78
CA GLU A 643 -2.02 -18.54 4.16
C GLU A 643 -2.39 -20.02 4.22
N VAL A 644 -1.72 -20.74 5.11
CA VAL A 644 -2.11 -22.06 5.60
C VAL A 644 -1.94 -22.06 7.11
N GLY A 645 -2.93 -22.56 7.84
CA GLY A 645 -2.89 -22.66 9.29
C GLY A 645 -3.43 -23.99 9.78
N LEU A 646 -2.77 -24.57 10.78
CA LEU A 646 -3.24 -25.73 11.52
C LEU A 646 -3.14 -25.42 13.01
N TYR A 647 -4.27 -25.46 13.68
CA TYR A 647 -4.39 -25.14 15.11
C TYR A 647 -5.03 -26.28 15.86
N TYR A 648 -4.57 -26.50 17.07
CA TYR A 648 -5.15 -27.41 18.03
C TYR A 648 -5.64 -26.64 19.24
N SER A 649 -6.92 -26.77 19.58
CA SER A 649 -7.53 -26.25 20.80
C SER A 649 -7.70 -27.42 21.78
N MET A 650 -6.97 -27.36 22.89
CA MET A 650 -7.04 -28.40 23.91
C MET A 650 -8.45 -28.42 24.55
N PRO A 651 -9.08 -29.59 24.74
CA PRO A 651 -10.35 -29.69 25.46
C PRO A 651 -10.28 -29.01 26.82
N THR A 652 -11.33 -28.28 27.20
CA THR A 652 -11.37 -27.48 28.42
C THR A 652 -11.06 -28.30 29.67
N GLU A 653 -11.61 -29.54 29.76
CA GLU A 653 -11.38 -30.43 30.91
C GLU A 653 -9.91 -30.85 31.04
N VAL A 654 -9.24 -31.11 29.89
CA VAL A 654 -7.82 -31.43 29.86
C VAL A 654 -6.98 -30.23 30.24
N THR A 655 -7.33 -29.04 29.71
CA THR A 655 -6.65 -27.77 30.02
C THR A 655 -6.74 -27.48 31.51
N GLN A 656 -7.94 -27.52 32.08
CA GLN A 656 -8.16 -27.25 33.50
C GLN A 656 -7.42 -28.24 34.39
N ARG A 657 -7.41 -29.52 34.03
CA ARG A 657 -6.67 -30.55 34.77
C ARG A 657 -5.16 -30.31 34.71
N LEU A 658 -4.62 -30.02 33.53
CA LEU A 658 -3.18 -29.83 33.32
C LEU A 658 -2.65 -28.59 34.04
N PHE A 659 -3.40 -27.51 33.96
CA PHE A 659 -3.03 -26.22 34.52
C PHE A 659 -3.68 -25.91 35.89
N LYS A 660 -4.23 -26.92 36.56
CA LYS A 660 -4.85 -26.82 37.93
C LYS A 660 -5.90 -25.70 37.98
N ASN A 661 -6.77 -25.60 36.98
CA ASN A 661 -7.83 -24.59 36.81
C ASN A 661 -7.32 -23.13 36.67
N LYS A 662 -6.02 -22.90 36.44
CA LYS A 662 -5.48 -21.56 36.23
C LYS A 662 -5.59 -21.08 34.78
N VAL A 663 -5.72 -21.99 33.85
CA VAL A 663 -5.89 -21.70 32.42
C VAL A 663 -7.21 -22.33 31.99
N GLN A 664 -8.06 -21.53 31.36
CA GLN A 664 -9.37 -21.97 30.87
C GLN A 664 -9.28 -22.53 29.46
N ARG A 665 -8.45 -21.92 28.62
CA ARG A 665 -8.25 -22.37 27.23
C ARG A 665 -6.77 -22.30 26.84
N PHE A 666 -6.30 -23.38 26.23
CA PHE A 666 -5.01 -23.46 25.58
C PHE A 666 -5.19 -23.75 24.10
N ARG A 667 -4.58 -22.97 23.25
CA ARG A 667 -4.53 -23.20 21.81
C ARG A 667 -3.11 -23.09 21.31
N ALA A 668 -2.67 -24.07 20.51
CA ALA A 668 -1.38 -24.05 19.83
C ALA A 668 -1.57 -24.29 18.34
N GLY A 669 -0.71 -23.75 17.51
CA GLY A 669 -0.83 -23.95 16.06
C GLY A 669 0.40 -23.50 15.31
N ILE A 670 0.47 -23.97 14.07
CA ILE A 670 1.47 -23.56 13.09
C ILE A 670 0.74 -22.88 11.93
N SER A 671 1.34 -21.83 11.38
CA SER A 671 0.84 -21.20 10.17
C SER A 671 1.97 -20.73 9.29
N GLY A 672 1.68 -20.53 8.01
CA GLY A 672 2.64 -20.02 7.06
C GLY A 672 1.96 -19.08 6.06
N ASN A 673 2.67 -18.01 5.67
CA ASN A 673 2.19 -17.01 4.75
C ASN A 673 3.05 -16.94 3.50
N ASN A 674 2.42 -16.62 2.35
CA ASN A 674 3.06 -16.47 1.03
C ASN A 674 3.86 -17.71 0.60
N LEU A 675 3.33 -18.92 0.85
CA LEU A 675 4.06 -20.18 0.73
C LEU A 675 4.35 -20.56 -0.72
N VAL A 676 3.38 -20.35 -1.61
CA VAL A 676 3.47 -20.71 -3.02
C VAL A 676 2.94 -19.56 -3.88
N MET A 677 3.64 -19.30 -4.97
CA MET A 677 3.20 -18.41 -6.03
C MET A 677 3.40 -19.08 -7.37
N ILE A 678 2.36 -19.11 -8.20
CA ILE A 678 2.37 -19.60 -9.58
C ILE A 678 2.14 -18.41 -10.47
N THR A 679 3.13 -18.03 -11.27
CA THR A 679 3.06 -16.87 -12.17
C THR A 679 3.96 -17.10 -13.38
N LYS A 680 3.68 -16.40 -14.47
CA LYS A 680 4.57 -16.28 -15.64
C LYS A 680 5.43 -15.02 -15.59
N TYR A 681 5.19 -14.15 -14.60
CA TYR A 681 5.96 -12.94 -14.38
C TYR A 681 7.42 -13.29 -14.05
N SER A 682 8.35 -12.63 -14.70
CA SER A 682 9.79 -12.96 -14.54
C SER A 682 10.44 -12.26 -13.33
N GLY A 683 9.81 -11.23 -12.73
CA GLY A 683 10.26 -10.56 -11.51
C GLY A 683 10.01 -11.36 -10.23
N TYR A 684 10.41 -10.83 -9.07
CA TYR A 684 10.23 -11.50 -7.77
C TYR A 684 8.76 -11.76 -7.45
N ASP A 685 7.93 -10.76 -7.63
CA ASP A 685 6.52 -10.82 -7.28
C ASP A 685 5.75 -9.74 -8.06
N PRO A 686 4.73 -10.09 -8.86
CA PRO A 686 3.95 -9.12 -9.64
C PRO A 686 3.14 -8.14 -8.82
N GLU A 687 3.11 -8.25 -7.50
CA GLU A 687 2.46 -7.32 -6.59
C GLU A 687 3.43 -6.37 -5.88
N THR A 688 4.72 -6.65 -5.89
CA THR A 688 5.71 -5.78 -5.24
C THR A 688 6.02 -4.57 -6.10
N SER A 689 6.01 -3.40 -5.48
CA SER A 689 6.38 -2.14 -6.11
C SER A 689 7.05 -1.22 -5.10
N THR A 690 7.94 -0.35 -5.59
CA THR A 690 8.58 0.70 -4.81
C THR A 690 7.82 2.04 -4.87
N PHE A 691 6.71 2.12 -5.62
CA PHE A 691 6.04 3.39 -5.99
C PHE A 691 4.67 3.63 -5.34
N GLY A 692 4.32 2.93 -4.27
CA GLY A 692 3.06 3.17 -3.55
C GLY A 692 1.80 2.74 -4.33
N ASN A 693 0.70 3.47 -4.20
CA ASN A 693 -0.64 3.03 -4.63
C ASN A 693 -1.17 3.67 -5.94
N GLY A 694 -0.39 4.48 -6.63
CA GLY A 694 -0.80 5.11 -7.91
C GLY A 694 -0.62 4.20 -9.12
N LEU A 695 -0.79 4.73 -10.31
CA LEU A 695 -0.55 4.00 -11.57
C LEU A 695 0.87 3.42 -11.62
N ALA A 696 1.87 4.14 -11.09
CA ALA A 696 3.25 3.69 -11.01
C ALA A 696 3.47 2.42 -10.16
N ASN A 697 2.47 1.96 -9.40
CA ASN A 697 2.51 0.66 -8.70
C ASN A 697 2.72 -0.53 -9.65
N ASN A 698 2.42 -0.37 -10.92
CA ASN A 698 2.63 -1.38 -11.96
C ASN A 698 4.00 -1.30 -12.65
N ILE A 699 4.97 -0.62 -12.02
CA ILE A 699 6.35 -0.54 -12.47
C ILE A 699 7.24 -1.21 -11.42
N ASP A 700 7.96 -2.23 -11.86
CA ASP A 700 8.89 -3.02 -11.05
C ASP A 700 10.31 -2.52 -11.29
N VAL A 701 10.94 -1.93 -10.28
CA VAL A 701 12.32 -1.40 -10.31
C VAL A 701 13.04 -1.77 -9.03
N GLY A 702 13.74 -2.89 -9.02
CA GLY A 702 14.58 -3.37 -7.91
C GLY A 702 13.85 -3.50 -6.56
N PRO A 703 12.59 -3.97 -6.49
CA PRO A 703 11.93 -4.21 -5.21
C PRO A 703 12.56 -5.41 -4.50
N TYR A 704 12.37 -5.48 -3.20
CA TYR A 704 12.73 -6.68 -2.44
C TYR A 704 11.72 -7.80 -2.70
N PRO A 705 12.14 -9.08 -2.68
CA PRO A 705 11.22 -10.19 -2.77
C PRO A 705 10.26 -10.23 -1.58
N SER A 706 9.04 -10.74 -1.80
CA SER A 706 8.11 -11.01 -0.70
C SER A 706 8.59 -12.17 0.16
N ALA A 707 8.51 -12.01 1.49
CA ALA A 707 8.95 -13.02 2.44
C ALA A 707 7.95 -14.19 2.56
N ARG A 708 8.45 -15.42 2.59
CA ARG A 708 7.73 -16.56 3.16
C ARG A 708 7.90 -16.52 4.67
N ARG A 709 6.80 -16.63 5.41
CA ARG A 709 6.83 -16.58 6.87
C ARG A 709 6.19 -17.81 7.47
N PHE A 710 6.80 -18.35 8.52
CA PHE A 710 6.27 -19.46 9.30
C PHE A 710 6.10 -19.00 10.74
N PHE A 711 5.00 -19.41 11.35
CA PHE A 711 4.65 -19.01 12.70
C PHE A 711 4.35 -20.21 13.58
N LEU A 712 4.88 -20.19 14.79
CA LEU A 712 4.39 -20.98 15.91
C LEU A 712 3.49 -20.08 16.76
N ASN A 713 2.23 -20.46 16.92
CA ASN A 713 1.21 -19.69 17.62
C ASN A 713 0.85 -20.39 18.93
N LEU A 714 0.89 -19.65 20.04
CA LEU A 714 0.47 -20.12 21.35
C LEU A 714 -0.50 -19.10 21.95
N SER A 715 -1.63 -19.56 22.50
CA SER A 715 -2.61 -18.71 23.18
C SER A 715 -3.07 -19.38 24.47
N LEU A 716 -3.10 -18.59 25.53
CA LEU A 716 -3.53 -18.97 26.86
C LEU A 716 -4.59 -17.98 27.34
N ASP A 717 -5.76 -18.49 27.74
CA ASP A 717 -6.82 -17.69 28.40
C ASP A 717 -6.87 -18.14 29.87
N PHE A 718 -6.77 -17.21 30.80
CA PHE A 718 -6.73 -17.44 32.26
C PHE A 718 -8.08 -17.22 32.91
#